data_0339470f5cc0bc9da872959f358a6d79
#
_entry.id   0339470f5cc0bc9da872959f358a6d79
#
_cell.length_a   1.000
_cell.length_b   1.000
_cell.length_c   1.000
_cell.angle_alpha   90.00
_cell.angle_beta   90.00
_cell.angle_gamma   90.00
#
_symmetry.space_group_name_H-M   'P 1'
#
loop_
_entity.id
_entity.type
_entity.pdbx_description
1 polymer ?
#
loop_
_entity_poly.entity_id
_entity_poly.type
_entity_poly.pdbx_seq_one_letter_code
_entity_poly.pdbx_strand_id
1 'polypeptide(L)'
;MLQASRRKSRAIKEATREENALFLTSEAGIIRLIPQTDRAVRVSWTENGSFGKEQGDEYADLSGSFTCPDTRNWKWTENDREIRLETAQLHLIVARDTGSIRYERPDGTALFAERAWESKTTEEYDAFRPVINENTRVEEVATPDGIKKRIKEADRIFDRKLCRTRLYLDFVPGERLYGLGQAEEGVWNLRHTTQYLHQANLKIAIPLLLSGNGYGILLSTQGTAVFNDTQYGSYLYTEADEYLDYYFLAGNPDEVIGQFRALTGRAAMLPKWAFGYIQSQERYESAQELVETAEEFRRRGIGLDALVLDWMSWTGDLWGQKTFDPERFPDPAAMTGALHEKNVHFMISIWPNMNAECDNYREFQEAGLLLPGSEIYDAFREEGRKLYWKQAEEGLFRYGIDAWWCDSCEPVTPEWSRKLKPEPGEMYHEYLEAASEIMPRQKANAYGMYHARAVYEGQRDCAARFLSGASEENADSRQDQSSMPFREKRVVNLTRSGWAGSQRYGTILWSGDISASWETLRRQIAAGLHFCASGMPYWTLDIGAFFTKKGNTWFWNGEYENGSQDPAYRELYVRWFQYGAFLPVFRSHGTDCRREPWQFASGQFEPGQSGAPCEPFYEAILSAIRGRYRLLPYIYSLAGAVWRENGTMMRPLVFDFPQDEKAAGIMDAYMFGPNLLICPITESMEGKESVRTVYLPAGTDWYDFYTEERYEGGREIEVRVGIDHIPVYVKAGSILPVMEPGESTAEMEGRKIWLQIYAGADGSFALYEDAGDGYGYEKGEYCVTQIRYQDESGKVEWDSEGDMGFRKGDFLIRQIGKGRTKAAAFRPGNMC
;
A
#
# COMPACT_ATOMS: atom_id res chain seq x y z
N MET A 1 3.04 25.87 47.47
CA MET A 1 1.60 25.89 47.16
C MET A 1 1.48 25.71 45.67
N LEU A 2 0.98 24.57 45.26
CA LEU A 2 0.58 24.37 43.87
C LEU A 2 -0.63 25.28 43.60
N GLN A 3 -0.47 26.33 42.84
CA GLN A 3 -1.61 27.09 42.33
C GLN A 3 -2.39 26.14 41.40
N ALA A 4 -3.54 25.69 41.84
CA ALA A 4 -4.51 25.04 40.96
C ALA A 4 -4.95 26.09 39.91
N SER A 5 -4.43 26.01 38.71
CA SER A 5 -4.94 26.80 37.61
C SER A 5 -6.42 26.45 37.46
N ARG A 6 -7.29 27.45 37.51
CA ARG A 6 -8.75 27.26 37.37
C ARG A 6 -9.00 26.73 35.97
N ARG A 7 -9.33 25.47 35.82
CA ARG A 7 -9.66 24.87 34.50
C ARG A 7 -10.82 25.68 33.91
N LYS A 8 -10.65 26.10 32.64
CA LYS A 8 -11.70 26.79 31.88
C LYS A 8 -12.87 25.85 31.65
N SER A 9 -14.10 26.35 31.72
CA SER A 9 -15.30 25.55 31.44
C SER A 9 -15.38 25.13 29.98
N ARG A 10 -15.71 23.86 29.76
CA ARG A 10 -15.95 23.29 28.42
C ARG A 10 -17.42 23.36 28.02
N ALA A 11 -18.30 23.84 28.89
CA ALA A 11 -19.71 24.01 28.56
C ALA A 11 -19.89 24.97 27.38
N ILE A 12 -20.59 24.49 26.36
CA ILE A 12 -20.86 25.25 25.15
C ILE A 12 -21.82 26.39 25.47
N LYS A 13 -21.33 27.60 25.26
CA LYS A 13 -22.09 28.84 25.50
C LYS A 13 -22.87 29.31 24.29
N GLU A 14 -22.29 29.09 23.13
CA GLU A 14 -22.81 29.57 21.83
C GLU A 14 -22.62 28.55 20.76
N ALA A 15 -23.63 28.41 19.89
CA ALA A 15 -23.55 27.61 18.69
C ALA A 15 -23.93 28.52 17.50
N THR A 16 -23.01 28.67 16.55
CA THR A 16 -23.21 29.53 15.37
C THR A 16 -22.88 28.76 14.10
N ARG A 17 -23.74 28.92 13.08
CA ARG A 17 -23.47 28.38 11.75
C ARG A 17 -22.88 29.47 10.86
N GLU A 18 -21.70 29.19 10.32
CA GLU A 18 -21.05 30.03 9.32
C GLU A 18 -20.77 29.16 8.07
N GLU A 19 -21.31 29.58 6.93
CA GLU A 19 -21.23 28.81 5.67
C GLU A 19 -21.58 27.32 5.86
N ASN A 20 -20.59 26.42 5.71
CA ASN A 20 -20.73 24.98 5.83
C ASN A 20 -20.29 24.42 7.19
N ALA A 21 -19.93 25.28 8.16
CA ALA A 21 -19.42 24.88 9.46
C ALA A 21 -20.38 25.28 10.58
N LEU A 22 -20.45 24.43 11.62
CA LEU A 22 -21.04 24.73 12.91
C LEU A 22 -19.92 24.97 13.91
N PHE A 23 -19.88 26.17 14.50
CA PHE A 23 -18.95 26.57 15.55
C PHE A 23 -19.62 26.48 16.92
N LEU A 24 -18.96 25.81 17.85
CA LEU A 24 -19.44 25.63 19.22
C LEU A 24 -18.40 26.23 20.16
N THR A 25 -18.76 27.36 20.78
CA THR A 25 -17.84 28.14 21.59
C THR A 25 -18.02 27.87 23.08
N SER A 26 -16.92 27.63 23.78
CA SER A 26 -16.83 27.50 25.25
C SER A 26 -15.75 28.44 25.82
N GLU A 27 -15.59 28.47 27.14
CA GLU A 27 -14.46 29.19 27.76
C GLU A 27 -13.11 28.51 27.46
N ALA A 28 -13.14 27.16 27.29
CA ALA A 28 -11.94 26.36 27.05
C ALA A 28 -11.44 26.44 25.59
N GLY A 29 -12.33 26.77 24.65
CA GLY A 29 -11.98 26.83 23.24
C GLY A 29 -13.18 26.65 22.31
N ILE A 30 -12.91 26.36 21.05
CA ILE A 30 -13.90 26.27 19.97
C ILE A 30 -13.84 24.89 19.32
N ILE A 31 -15.00 24.24 19.17
CA ILE A 31 -15.18 23.07 18.30
C ILE A 31 -15.73 23.58 16.96
N ARG A 32 -15.17 23.10 15.86
CA ARG A 32 -15.68 23.34 14.49
C ARG A 32 -16.10 22.02 13.88
N LEU A 33 -17.35 21.91 13.43
CA LEU A 33 -17.90 20.74 12.77
C LEU A 33 -18.20 21.10 11.30
N ILE A 34 -17.62 20.36 10.36
CA ILE A 34 -17.79 20.59 8.93
C ILE A 34 -18.23 19.29 8.26
N PRO A 35 -19.53 19.11 7.95
CA PRO A 35 -19.97 17.99 7.14
C PRO A 35 -19.28 18.02 5.77
N GLN A 36 -18.63 16.91 5.41
CA GLN A 36 -17.96 16.75 4.12
C GLN A 36 -18.87 16.00 3.12
N THR A 37 -19.58 15.01 3.64
CA THR A 37 -20.57 14.22 2.93
C THR A 37 -21.70 13.87 3.90
N ASP A 38 -22.73 13.14 3.45
CA ASP A 38 -23.75 12.60 4.35
C ASP A 38 -23.19 11.60 5.38
N ARG A 39 -21.97 11.10 5.19
CA ARG A 39 -21.31 10.08 6.03
C ARG A 39 -20.02 10.55 6.66
N ALA A 40 -19.47 11.70 6.25
CA ALA A 40 -18.18 12.21 6.71
C ALA A 40 -18.31 13.60 7.32
N VAL A 41 -17.74 13.78 8.51
CA VAL A 41 -17.68 15.08 9.18
C VAL A 41 -16.24 15.33 9.65
N ARG A 42 -15.70 16.52 9.34
CA ARG A 42 -14.45 17.02 9.90
C ARG A 42 -14.73 17.69 11.23
N VAL A 43 -13.97 17.34 12.23
CA VAL A 43 -14.05 17.88 13.59
C VAL A 43 -12.71 18.47 13.96
N SER A 44 -12.71 19.77 14.25
CA SER A 44 -11.53 20.51 14.70
C SER A 44 -11.74 21.08 16.09
N TRP A 45 -10.67 21.16 16.90
CA TRP A 45 -10.68 21.74 18.23
C TRP A 45 -9.47 22.62 18.47
N THR A 46 -9.67 23.82 18.98
CA THR A 46 -8.60 24.74 19.38
C THR A 46 -8.91 25.41 20.73
N GLU A 47 -7.89 25.55 21.56
CA GLU A 47 -7.97 26.34 22.82
C GLU A 47 -7.66 27.83 22.60
N ASN A 48 -7.00 28.18 21.49
CA ASN A 48 -6.55 29.54 21.18
C ASN A 48 -7.61 30.42 20.52
N GLY A 49 -8.79 29.89 20.23
CA GLY A 49 -9.91 30.64 19.64
C GLY A 49 -9.80 30.93 18.15
N SER A 50 -8.76 30.46 17.48
CA SER A 50 -8.62 30.55 16.03
C SER A 50 -8.11 29.23 15.43
N PHE A 51 -8.68 28.86 14.29
CA PHE A 51 -8.11 27.85 13.41
C PHE A 51 -7.18 28.61 12.47
N GLY A 52 -5.85 28.46 12.59
CA GLY A 52 -4.86 29.10 11.72
C GLY A 52 -5.17 28.93 10.22
N LYS A 53 -4.28 29.33 9.34
CA LYS A 53 -4.42 28.98 7.91
C LYS A 53 -4.60 27.46 7.82
N GLU A 54 -5.67 27.03 7.17
CA GLU A 54 -6.19 25.66 7.24
C GLU A 54 -5.09 24.61 7.06
N GLN A 55 -4.80 23.85 8.12
CA GLN A 55 -3.97 22.65 8.03
C GLN A 55 -4.49 21.65 6.97
N GLY A 56 -5.78 21.73 6.64
CA GLY A 56 -6.45 20.93 5.64
C GLY A 56 -6.20 21.35 4.20
N ASP A 57 -5.62 22.53 3.96
CA ASP A 57 -5.27 22.93 2.60
C ASP A 57 -4.16 22.03 2.03
N GLU A 58 -3.31 21.41 2.87
CA GLU A 58 -2.34 20.43 2.39
C GLU A 58 -2.98 19.13 1.92
N TYR A 59 -4.07 18.66 2.53
CA TYR A 59 -4.88 17.57 1.98
C TYR A 59 -5.82 18.08 0.86
N ALA A 60 -6.32 19.31 0.93
CA ALA A 60 -7.12 19.94 -0.11
C ALA A 60 -6.30 20.23 -1.37
N ASP A 61 -5.07 20.70 -1.25
CA ASP A 61 -4.10 20.77 -2.36
C ASP A 61 -3.79 19.40 -2.96
N LEU A 62 -3.84 18.35 -2.13
CA LEU A 62 -3.68 16.97 -2.56
C LEU A 62 -4.98 16.41 -3.15
N SER A 63 -6.14 16.85 -2.72
CA SER A 63 -7.42 16.30 -3.16
C SER A 63 -7.91 16.83 -4.51
N GLY A 64 -7.29 17.87 -5.09
CA GLY A 64 -7.48 18.45 -6.44
C GLY A 64 -8.82 18.31 -7.16
N SER A 65 -9.73 17.55 -6.63
CA SER A 65 -11.05 17.24 -7.17
C SER A 65 -12.08 16.87 -6.09
N PHE A 66 -11.80 17.14 -4.81
CA PHE A 66 -12.83 17.02 -3.79
C PHE A 66 -13.77 18.22 -3.89
N THR A 67 -14.66 18.16 -4.88
CA THR A 67 -15.89 18.94 -4.81
C THR A 67 -16.71 18.27 -3.72
N CYS A 68 -16.70 18.86 -2.52
CA CYS A 68 -17.67 18.52 -1.50
C CYS A 68 -19.05 18.48 -2.17
N PRO A 69 -19.74 17.33 -2.22
CA PRO A 69 -21.11 17.31 -2.72
C PRO A 69 -21.90 18.34 -1.93
N ASP A 70 -22.90 18.93 -2.54
CA ASP A 70 -23.67 20.03 -2.00
C ASP A 70 -24.11 19.75 -0.55
N THR A 71 -23.28 20.16 0.44
CA THR A 71 -23.48 19.97 1.88
C THR A 71 -24.57 20.87 2.46
N ARG A 72 -25.37 21.55 1.63
CA ARG A 72 -26.48 22.39 2.06
C ARG A 72 -27.63 21.65 2.75
N ASN A 73 -27.62 20.34 2.76
CA ASN A 73 -28.72 19.50 3.26
C ASN A 73 -28.56 19.04 4.73
N TRP A 74 -27.55 19.48 5.46
CA TRP A 74 -27.46 19.16 6.88
C TRP A 74 -28.25 20.15 7.74
N LYS A 75 -28.75 19.65 8.88
CA LYS A 75 -29.52 20.43 9.86
C LYS A 75 -28.80 20.43 11.19
N TRP A 76 -29.11 21.41 12.01
CA TRP A 76 -28.72 21.38 13.43
C TRP A 76 -29.85 21.91 14.30
N THR A 77 -29.89 21.39 15.52
CA THR A 77 -30.86 21.79 16.58
C THR A 77 -30.14 21.82 17.91
N GLU A 78 -30.66 22.57 18.85
CA GLU A 78 -30.11 22.62 20.20
C GLU A 78 -31.21 22.64 21.29
N ASN A 79 -30.85 22.14 22.45
CA ASN A 79 -31.63 22.28 23.68
C ASN A 79 -30.69 22.51 24.89
N ASP A 80 -31.21 22.49 26.11
CA ASP A 80 -30.42 22.74 27.31
C ASP A 80 -29.34 21.70 27.60
N ARG A 81 -29.36 20.52 26.99
CA ARG A 81 -28.47 19.40 27.23
C ARG A 81 -27.55 19.10 26.09
N GLU A 82 -28.01 19.23 24.82
CA GLU A 82 -27.27 18.77 23.65
C GLU A 82 -27.50 19.67 22.43
N ILE A 83 -26.52 19.63 21.56
CA ILE A 83 -26.54 20.22 20.24
C ILE A 83 -26.43 19.07 19.23
N ARG A 84 -27.34 18.97 18.28
CA ARG A 84 -27.40 17.95 17.24
C ARG A 84 -27.07 18.53 15.89
N LEU A 85 -26.16 17.88 15.16
CA LEU A 85 -25.91 18.07 13.75
C LEU A 85 -26.36 16.79 13.04
N GLU A 86 -27.22 16.92 12.03
CA GLU A 86 -27.83 15.80 11.32
C GLU A 86 -27.57 15.92 9.82
N THR A 87 -27.00 14.89 9.25
CA THR A 87 -26.93 14.62 7.80
C THR A 87 -27.92 13.50 7.43
N ALA A 88 -28.00 13.10 6.17
CA ALA A 88 -28.89 12.00 5.77
C ALA A 88 -28.44 10.62 6.32
N GLN A 89 -27.18 10.46 6.70
CA GLN A 89 -26.61 9.16 7.07
C GLN A 89 -25.88 9.16 8.42
N LEU A 90 -25.70 10.32 9.07
CA LEU A 90 -24.93 10.46 10.29
C LEU A 90 -25.51 11.57 11.19
N HIS A 91 -25.65 11.29 12.47
CA HIS A 91 -26.01 12.25 13.50
C HIS A 91 -24.84 12.43 14.48
N LEU A 92 -24.45 13.67 14.72
CA LEU A 92 -23.52 14.06 15.78
C LEU A 92 -24.30 14.70 16.92
N ILE A 93 -24.08 14.21 18.12
CA ILE A 93 -24.73 14.72 19.34
C ILE A 93 -23.64 15.22 20.26
N VAL A 94 -23.56 16.53 20.40
CA VAL A 94 -22.61 17.22 21.26
C VAL A 94 -23.23 17.50 22.63
N ALA A 95 -22.64 16.95 23.67
CA ALA A 95 -23.04 17.26 25.04
C ALA A 95 -22.72 18.72 25.39
N ARG A 96 -23.72 19.51 25.76
CA ARG A 96 -23.57 20.96 25.99
C ARG A 96 -22.66 21.30 27.17
N ASP A 97 -22.61 20.45 28.19
CA ASP A 97 -21.82 20.67 29.40
C ASP A 97 -20.31 20.36 29.21
N THR A 98 -19.96 19.47 28.31
CA THR A 98 -18.59 18.97 28.14
C THR A 98 -17.99 19.17 26.73
N GLY A 99 -18.82 19.40 25.72
CA GLY A 99 -18.38 19.43 24.33
C GLY A 99 -17.96 18.07 23.77
N SER A 100 -18.26 16.97 24.47
CA SER A 100 -18.03 15.60 23.99
C SER A 100 -19.04 15.24 22.90
N ILE A 101 -18.60 14.46 21.90
CA ILE A 101 -19.42 14.11 20.73
C ILE A 101 -19.72 12.62 20.72
N ARG A 102 -21.00 12.27 20.50
CA ARG A 102 -21.46 10.93 20.15
C ARG A 102 -21.87 10.90 18.69
N TYR A 103 -21.63 9.78 18.03
CA TYR A 103 -21.94 9.55 16.63
C TYR A 103 -22.95 8.42 16.53
N GLU A 104 -24.05 8.67 15.84
CA GLU A 104 -25.17 7.73 15.70
C GLU A 104 -25.61 7.65 14.24
N ARG A 105 -26.17 6.51 13.85
CA ARG A 105 -26.93 6.40 12.61
C ARG A 105 -28.28 7.12 12.74
N PRO A 106 -28.96 7.43 11.62
CA PRO A 106 -30.29 8.08 11.67
C PRO A 106 -31.36 7.30 12.45
N ASP A 107 -31.21 5.97 12.55
CA ASP A 107 -32.10 5.11 13.34
C ASP A 107 -31.80 5.12 14.85
N GLY A 108 -30.77 5.87 15.29
CA GLY A 108 -30.35 5.97 16.68
C GLY A 108 -29.32 4.91 17.10
N THR A 109 -28.87 4.06 16.19
CA THR A 109 -27.80 3.09 16.47
C THR A 109 -26.50 3.83 16.75
N ALA A 110 -25.92 3.63 17.94
CA ALA A 110 -24.64 4.23 18.32
C ALA A 110 -23.50 3.62 17.48
N LEU A 111 -22.65 4.47 16.92
CA LEU A 111 -21.44 4.09 16.20
C LEU A 111 -20.21 4.23 17.09
N PHE A 112 -20.04 5.43 17.68
CA PHE A 112 -18.85 5.80 18.43
C PHE A 112 -19.16 6.92 19.43
N ALA A 113 -18.36 7.04 20.47
CA ALA A 113 -18.39 8.17 21.39
C ALA A 113 -16.95 8.63 21.72
N GLU A 114 -16.80 9.93 21.84
CA GLU A 114 -15.66 10.50 22.54
C GLU A 114 -15.85 10.28 24.05
N ARG A 115 -14.76 10.27 24.81
CA ARG A 115 -14.83 10.26 26.27
C ARG A 115 -15.77 11.37 26.77
N ALA A 116 -16.64 11.02 27.70
CA ALA A 116 -17.71 11.92 28.14
C ALA A 116 -17.23 13.27 28.74
N TRP A 117 -15.98 13.38 29.13
CA TRP A 117 -15.39 14.59 29.70
C TRP A 117 -13.97 14.80 29.22
N GLU A 118 -13.59 16.05 29.00
CA GLU A 118 -12.28 16.42 28.45
C GLU A 118 -11.84 15.54 27.27
N SER A 119 -12.73 15.36 26.30
CA SER A 119 -12.51 14.45 25.16
C SER A 119 -11.42 14.93 24.21
N LYS A 120 -11.15 16.24 24.22
CA LYS A 120 -10.14 16.88 23.35
C LYS A 120 -9.22 17.73 24.21
N THR A 121 -7.92 17.61 24.02
CA THR A 121 -6.92 18.45 24.72
C THR A 121 -5.83 18.88 23.77
N THR A 122 -5.29 20.08 24.00
CA THR A 122 -4.12 20.60 23.31
C THR A 122 -3.11 21.07 24.35
N GLU A 123 -1.82 20.91 24.04
CA GLU A 123 -0.69 21.40 24.85
C GLU A 123 0.23 22.17 23.92
N GLU A 124 0.16 23.51 24.04
CA GLU A 124 1.02 24.39 23.21
C GLU A 124 2.47 24.35 23.69
N TYR A 125 3.40 24.34 22.74
CA TYR A 125 4.83 24.43 23.01
C TYR A 125 5.54 25.21 21.90
N ASP A 126 6.71 25.80 22.26
CA ASP A 126 7.57 26.49 21.32
C ASP A 126 8.43 25.46 20.56
N ALA A 127 8.28 25.38 19.25
CA ALA A 127 9.12 24.58 18.38
C ALA A 127 10.36 25.36 17.95
N PHE A 128 11.49 24.66 17.91
CA PHE A 128 12.77 25.21 17.49
C PHE A 128 13.31 24.40 16.32
N ARG A 129 14.01 25.06 15.40
CA ARG A 129 14.73 24.42 14.30
C ARG A 129 16.21 24.65 14.40
N PRO A 130 17.07 23.73 13.94
CA PRO A 130 18.51 23.94 13.91
C PRO A 130 18.90 25.00 12.89
N VAL A 131 19.99 25.65 13.16
CA VAL A 131 20.68 26.59 12.23
C VAL A 131 22.01 25.97 11.88
N ILE A 132 22.19 25.68 10.59
CA ILE A 132 23.45 25.16 10.08
C ILE A 132 24.45 26.30 9.91
N ASN A 133 25.50 26.33 10.74
CA ASN A 133 26.55 27.33 10.77
C ASN A 133 27.88 26.68 11.19
N GLU A 134 28.90 27.50 11.45
CA GLU A 134 30.24 27.06 11.87
C GLU A 134 30.27 26.32 13.20
N ASN A 135 29.26 26.48 14.05
CA ASN A 135 29.11 25.76 15.33
C ASN A 135 28.45 24.41 15.19
N THR A 136 27.86 24.07 14.02
CA THR A 136 27.14 22.83 13.81
C THR A 136 28.11 21.67 13.79
N ARG A 137 27.86 20.68 14.66
CA ARG A 137 28.58 19.41 14.66
C ARG A 137 27.70 18.32 14.07
N VAL A 138 28.23 17.67 13.06
CA VAL A 138 27.59 16.55 12.37
C VAL A 138 28.41 15.30 12.65
N GLU A 139 27.76 14.19 12.94
CA GLU A 139 28.36 12.87 13.04
C GLU A 139 27.88 11.99 11.86
N GLU A 140 28.76 11.11 11.41
CA GLU A 140 28.43 10.10 10.41
C GLU A 140 27.94 8.84 11.11
N VAL A 141 26.76 8.34 10.70
CA VAL A 141 26.15 7.12 11.24
C VAL A 141 26.06 6.11 10.11
N ALA A 142 26.70 4.95 10.28
CA ALA A 142 26.56 3.83 9.35
C ALA A 142 25.18 3.21 9.53
N THR A 143 24.43 3.12 8.44
CA THR A 143 23.13 2.44 8.38
C THR A 143 23.16 1.42 7.24
N PRO A 144 22.20 0.48 7.17
CA PRO A 144 22.05 -0.40 6.01
C PRO A 144 21.87 0.36 4.69
N ASP A 145 21.31 1.57 4.74
CA ASP A 145 21.16 2.48 3.59
C ASP A 145 22.40 3.38 3.37
N GLY A 146 23.58 2.93 3.77
CA GLY A 146 24.83 3.69 3.67
C GLY A 146 25.11 4.59 4.86
N ILE A 147 26.15 5.42 4.71
CA ILE A 147 26.54 6.41 5.72
C ILE A 147 25.61 7.61 5.63
N LYS A 148 24.95 7.95 6.74
CA LYS A 148 24.07 9.11 6.86
C LYS A 148 24.67 10.12 7.84
N LYS A 149 24.49 11.41 7.55
CA LYS A 149 24.86 12.48 8.46
C LYS A 149 23.74 12.77 9.43
N ARG A 150 24.10 12.98 10.69
CA ARG A 150 23.19 13.34 11.77
C ARG A 150 23.71 14.58 12.48
N ILE A 151 22.84 15.55 12.70
CA ILE A 151 23.17 16.72 13.51
C ILE A 151 23.31 16.29 14.97
N LYS A 152 24.50 16.51 15.56
CA LYS A 152 24.79 16.23 16.95
C LYS A 152 24.57 17.44 17.84
N GLU A 153 25.07 18.59 17.38
CA GLU A 153 24.92 19.88 18.06
C GLU A 153 24.69 20.96 17.01
N ALA A 154 23.73 21.82 17.22
CA ALA A 154 23.46 22.99 16.41
C ALA A 154 22.83 24.10 17.26
N ASP A 155 23.12 25.35 16.89
CA ASP A 155 22.35 26.50 17.37
C ASP A 155 20.87 26.33 16.97
N ARG A 156 19.97 26.76 17.84
CA ARG A 156 18.53 26.63 17.59
C ARG A 156 17.86 27.99 17.65
N ILE A 157 16.97 28.23 16.69
CA ILE A 157 16.13 29.42 16.68
C ILE A 157 14.66 29.00 16.79
N PHE A 158 13.86 29.87 17.39
CA PHE A 158 12.42 29.71 17.43
C PHE A 158 11.88 29.60 16.00
N ASP A 159 11.08 28.55 15.75
CA ASP A 159 10.38 28.35 14.48
C ASP A 159 8.94 28.83 14.58
N ARG A 160 8.16 28.17 15.40
CA ARG A 160 6.73 28.46 15.59
C ARG A 160 6.20 27.85 16.88
N LYS A 161 4.94 28.19 17.21
CA LYS A 161 4.17 27.49 18.23
C LYS A 161 3.43 26.31 17.62
N LEU A 162 3.49 25.18 18.28
CA LEU A 162 2.80 23.94 17.90
C LEU A 162 2.05 23.38 19.10
N CYS A 163 1.14 22.47 18.84
CA CYS A 163 0.37 21.76 19.85
C CYS A 163 0.61 20.26 19.78
N ARG A 164 0.76 19.65 20.95
CA ARG A 164 0.47 18.24 21.14
C ARG A 164 -1.01 18.08 21.34
N THR A 165 -1.66 17.20 20.60
CA THR A 165 -3.12 17.05 20.70
C THR A 165 -3.50 15.65 21.18
N ARG A 166 -4.66 15.51 21.83
CA ARG A 166 -5.25 14.22 22.18
C ARG A 166 -6.75 14.24 21.95
N LEU A 167 -7.22 13.25 21.23
CA LEU A 167 -8.63 12.88 21.12
C LEU A 167 -8.85 11.63 21.96
N TYR A 168 -9.61 11.73 23.03
CA TYR A 168 -9.95 10.61 23.92
C TYR A 168 -11.21 9.89 23.43
N LEU A 169 -11.12 8.57 23.37
CA LEU A 169 -12.07 7.67 22.74
C LEU A 169 -12.76 6.81 23.80
N ASP A 170 -14.01 6.47 23.55
CA ASP A 170 -14.80 5.56 24.39
C ASP A 170 -15.36 4.42 23.52
N PHE A 171 -14.60 3.34 23.45
CA PHE A 171 -14.94 2.16 22.64
C PHE A 171 -15.93 1.25 23.37
N VAL A 172 -16.88 0.69 22.63
CA VAL A 172 -17.81 -0.28 23.22
C VAL A 172 -17.13 -1.63 23.49
N PRO A 173 -17.60 -2.39 24.52
CA PRO A 173 -17.07 -3.73 24.75
C PRO A 173 -17.23 -4.65 23.53
N GLY A 174 -16.17 -5.41 23.21
CA GLY A 174 -16.18 -6.35 22.08
C GLY A 174 -15.92 -5.72 20.71
N GLU A 175 -15.81 -4.41 20.62
CA GLU A 175 -15.43 -3.72 19.39
C GLU A 175 -14.04 -4.14 18.91
N ARG A 176 -13.88 -4.32 17.61
CA ARG A 176 -12.61 -4.65 16.97
C ARG A 176 -12.12 -3.49 16.13
N LEU A 177 -10.82 -3.24 16.19
CA LEU A 177 -10.18 -2.12 15.50
C LEU A 177 -9.08 -2.63 14.56
N TYR A 178 -8.98 -2.02 13.40
CA TYR A 178 -8.05 -2.36 12.31
C TYR A 178 -7.44 -1.09 11.70
N GLY A 179 -6.53 -1.26 10.76
CA GLY A 179 -5.94 -0.13 10.02
C GLY A 179 -4.64 0.35 10.62
N LEU A 180 -4.38 1.65 10.58
CA LEU A 180 -3.18 2.37 11.01
C LEU A 180 -1.90 2.01 10.22
N GLY A 181 -2.04 1.43 9.02
CA GLY A 181 -0.95 1.02 8.16
C GLY A 181 -0.45 -0.38 8.45
N GLN A 182 0.80 -0.67 8.15
CA GLN A 182 1.45 -1.94 8.47
C GLN A 182 2.42 -1.79 9.62
N ALA A 183 2.51 -2.83 10.45
CA ALA A 183 3.48 -2.97 11.51
C ALA A 183 3.93 -4.43 11.60
N GLU A 184 5.13 -4.66 12.15
CA GLU A 184 5.76 -5.99 12.20
C GLU A 184 5.31 -6.84 13.39
N GLU A 185 4.56 -6.26 14.34
CA GLU A 185 4.20 -6.92 15.60
C GLU A 185 3.20 -8.08 15.42
N GLY A 186 2.53 -8.18 14.26
CA GLY A 186 1.58 -9.26 13.98
C GLY A 186 0.30 -9.22 14.80
N VAL A 187 -0.06 -8.06 15.30
CA VAL A 187 -1.32 -7.83 16.03
C VAL A 187 -2.46 -7.70 15.03
N TRP A 188 -3.58 -8.41 15.24
CA TRP A 188 -4.75 -8.30 14.37
C TRP A 188 -5.80 -7.31 14.87
N ASN A 189 -6.27 -7.47 16.09
CA ASN A 189 -7.19 -6.51 16.69
C ASN A 189 -6.41 -5.47 17.48
N LEU A 190 -6.48 -4.21 17.09
CA LEU A 190 -5.73 -3.11 17.71
C LEU A 190 -6.28 -2.70 19.10
N ARG A 191 -7.39 -3.31 19.55
CA ARG A 191 -7.88 -3.10 20.92
C ARG A 191 -6.84 -3.57 21.94
N HIS A 192 -6.71 -2.79 23.00
CA HIS A 192 -5.78 -3.06 24.10
C HIS A 192 -4.30 -3.01 23.71
N THR A 193 -3.97 -2.22 22.68
CA THR A 193 -2.59 -2.01 22.21
C THR A 193 -2.21 -0.54 22.18
N THR A 194 -0.92 -0.28 22.06
CA THR A 194 -0.37 1.03 21.67
C THR A 194 0.29 0.90 20.31
N GLN A 195 -0.08 1.76 19.37
CA GLN A 195 0.52 1.84 18.03
C GLN A 195 1.19 3.19 17.84
N TYR A 196 2.49 3.17 17.57
CA TYR A 196 3.30 4.37 17.33
C TYR A 196 3.34 4.63 15.83
N LEU A 197 2.77 5.74 15.39
CA LEU A 197 2.64 6.07 13.98
C LEU A 197 3.83 6.94 13.53
N HIS A 198 4.86 6.28 13.05
CA HIS A 198 6.04 6.87 12.42
C HIS A 198 6.45 5.98 11.24
N GLN A 199 7.27 6.53 10.35
CA GLN A 199 7.82 5.76 9.25
C GLN A 199 9.14 5.12 9.67
N ALA A 200 9.33 3.85 9.32
CA ALA A 200 10.61 3.16 9.49
C ALA A 200 10.68 2.01 8.48
N ASN A 201 11.86 1.45 8.25
CA ASN A 201 11.94 0.13 7.62
C ASN A 201 11.11 -0.87 8.45
N LEU A 202 10.36 -1.76 7.82
CA LEU A 202 9.39 -2.70 8.40
C LEU A 202 8.08 -2.06 8.89
N LYS A 203 7.93 -0.72 8.81
CA LYS A 203 6.75 -0.01 9.30
C LYS A 203 6.31 1.12 8.38
N ILE A 204 5.04 1.07 7.98
CA ILE A 204 4.41 2.15 7.22
C ILE A 204 3.15 2.57 7.97
N ALA A 205 3.18 3.74 8.58
CA ALA A 205 2.04 4.28 9.29
C ALA A 205 1.08 5.00 8.34
N ILE A 206 -0.22 4.75 8.49
CA ILE A 206 -1.31 5.45 7.79
C ILE A 206 -2.33 5.87 8.85
N PRO A 207 -2.75 7.13 8.93
CA PRO A 207 -3.50 7.66 10.06
C PRO A 207 -5.01 7.35 10.00
N LEU A 208 -5.42 6.20 9.45
CA LEU A 208 -6.80 5.74 9.38
C LEU A 208 -7.02 4.55 10.32
N LEU A 209 -7.80 4.76 11.38
CA LEU A 209 -8.31 3.73 12.27
C LEU A 209 -9.69 3.28 11.75
N LEU A 210 -9.88 1.99 11.54
CA LEU A 210 -11.12 1.38 11.06
C LEU A 210 -11.76 0.55 12.17
N SER A 211 -13.06 0.74 12.40
CA SER A 211 -13.84 -0.03 13.37
C SER A 211 -14.78 -1.03 12.70
N GLY A 212 -14.88 -2.23 13.29
CA GLY A 212 -15.89 -3.24 12.94
C GLY A 212 -17.34 -2.77 13.22
N ASN A 213 -17.55 -1.70 13.97
CA ASN A 213 -18.87 -1.10 14.24
C ASN A 213 -19.39 -0.22 13.10
N GLY A 214 -18.65 -0.12 11.99
CA GLY A 214 -19.09 0.63 10.80
C GLY A 214 -18.74 2.11 10.84
N TYR A 215 -17.51 2.41 11.18
CA TYR A 215 -16.93 3.75 11.07
C TYR A 215 -15.40 3.69 10.92
N GLY A 216 -14.82 4.82 10.51
CA GLY A 216 -13.38 5.07 10.56
C GLY A 216 -13.07 6.45 11.15
N ILE A 217 -11.88 6.60 11.72
CA ILE A 217 -11.34 7.88 12.19
C ILE A 217 -10.04 8.14 11.44
N LEU A 218 -10.00 9.22 10.65
CA LEU A 218 -8.81 9.67 9.95
C LEU A 218 -8.25 10.89 10.68
N LEU A 219 -7.03 10.78 11.24
CA LEU A 219 -6.31 11.94 11.77
C LEU A 219 -5.85 12.84 10.62
N SER A 220 -6.13 14.14 10.73
CA SER A 220 -5.68 15.15 9.77
C SER A 220 -4.33 15.70 10.23
N THR A 221 -3.28 14.89 10.10
CA THR A 221 -1.90 15.24 10.43
C THR A 221 -0.93 14.61 9.43
N GLN A 222 0.23 15.22 9.25
CA GLN A 222 1.40 14.65 8.56
C GLN A 222 2.59 14.46 9.52
N GLY A 223 2.43 14.84 10.77
CA GLY A 223 3.37 14.60 11.86
C GLY A 223 3.27 13.18 12.41
N THR A 224 4.11 12.91 13.41
CA THR A 224 4.05 11.65 14.15
C THR A 224 2.83 11.60 15.07
N ALA A 225 2.29 10.40 15.27
CA ALA A 225 1.09 10.20 16.07
C ALA A 225 1.17 8.92 16.90
N VAL A 226 0.25 8.74 17.85
CA VAL A 226 0.12 7.53 18.64
C VAL A 226 -1.36 7.18 18.79
N PHE A 227 -1.70 5.94 18.52
CA PHE A 227 -2.93 5.32 18.99
C PHE A 227 -2.64 4.57 20.28
N ASN A 228 -3.39 4.83 21.33
CA ASN A 228 -3.30 4.10 22.58
C ASN A 228 -4.69 3.60 23.00
N ASP A 229 -4.78 2.32 23.29
CA ASP A 229 -5.94 1.71 23.92
C ASP A 229 -5.48 0.77 25.03
N THR A 230 -5.43 1.27 26.25
CA THR A 230 -4.99 0.55 27.45
C THR A 230 -5.96 0.71 28.60
N GLN A 231 -5.72 0.01 29.68
CA GLN A 231 -6.51 0.16 30.90
C GLN A 231 -6.54 1.60 31.48
N TYR A 232 -5.60 2.46 31.06
CA TYR A 232 -5.51 3.86 31.49
C TYR A 232 -6.26 4.83 30.58
N GLY A 233 -6.91 4.32 29.55
CA GLY A 233 -7.72 5.07 28.60
C GLY A 233 -7.29 4.88 27.16
N SER A 234 -8.21 5.28 26.28
CA SER A 234 -8.02 5.18 24.84
C SER A 234 -7.93 6.57 24.24
N TYR A 235 -6.95 6.81 23.37
CA TYR A 235 -6.79 8.10 22.71
C TYR A 235 -5.99 8.00 21.41
N LEU A 236 -6.21 8.97 20.55
CA LEU A 236 -5.34 9.33 19.43
C LEU A 236 -4.55 10.58 19.81
N TYR A 237 -3.24 10.53 19.64
CA TYR A 237 -2.31 11.61 19.97
C TYR A 237 -1.54 12.04 18.73
N THR A 238 -1.31 13.35 18.59
CA THR A 238 -0.41 13.91 17.58
C THR A 238 0.66 14.78 18.23
N GLU A 239 1.90 14.72 17.72
CA GLU A 239 3.04 15.41 18.32
C GLU A 239 3.12 16.88 17.93
N ALA A 240 2.72 17.24 16.71
CA ALA A 240 3.06 18.54 16.16
C ALA A 240 2.01 19.07 15.19
N ASP A 241 0.94 19.61 15.71
CA ASP A 241 -0.12 20.24 14.94
C ASP A 241 -0.40 21.68 15.43
N GLU A 242 -1.18 22.46 14.71
CA GLU A 242 -1.63 23.77 15.16
C GLU A 242 -2.87 23.67 16.04
N TYR A 243 -3.71 22.66 15.80
CA TYR A 243 -4.92 22.31 16.55
C TYR A 243 -5.26 20.83 16.34
N LEU A 244 -6.14 20.26 17.16
CA LEU A 244 -6.64 18.92 16.96
C LEU A 244 -7.59 18.88 15.77
N ASP A 245 -7.37 17.95 14.83
CA ASP A 245 -8.19 17.80 13.63
C ASP A 245 -8.33 16.34 13.21
N TYR A 246 -9.57 15.91 12.94
CA TYR A 246 -9.84 14.57 12.45
C TYR A 246 -11.12 14.52 11.63
N TYR A 247 -11.25 13.46 10.81
CA TYR A 247 -12.48 13.14 10.10
C TYR A 247 -13.11 11.88 10.72
N PHE A 248 -14.40 11.96 11.01
CA PHE A 248 -15.22 10.79 11.31
C PHE A 248 -15.94 10.35 10.04
N LEU A 249 -15.78 9.06 9.68
CA LEU A 249 -16.25 8.46 8.44
C LEU A 249 -17.22 7.33 8.80
N ALA A 250 -18.51 7.50 8.59
CA ALA A 250 -19.52 6.48 8.87
C ALA A 250 -19.71 5.54 7.67
N GLY A 251 -19.84 4.25 7.92
CA GLY A 251 -20.12 3.26 6.88
C GLY A 251 -19.46 1.91 7.15
N ASN A 252 -19.75 0.94 6.28
CA ASN A 252 -19.00 -0.30 6.23
C ASN A 252 -17.55 -0.04 5.76
N PRO A 253 -16.64 -1.02 5.82
CA PRO A 253 -15.25 -0.80 5.45
C PRO A 253 -15.03 -0.22 4.05
N ASP A 254 -15.77 -0.69 3.03
CA ASP A 254 -15.64 -0.17 1.67
C ASP A 254 -16.13 1.29 1.57
N GLU A 255 -17.21 1.64 2.28
CA GLU A 255 -17.71 3.02 2.35
C GLU A 255 -16.73 3.95 3.08
N VAL A 256 -16.06 3.47 4.14
CA VAL A 256 -15.03 4.23 4.84
C VAL A 256 -13.80 4.45 3.95
N ILE A 257 -13.32 3.41 3.26
CA ILE A 257 -12.20 3.49 2.32
C ILE A 257 -12.55 4.43 1.15
N GLY A 258 -13.79 4.36 0.65
CA GLY A 258 -14.27 5.27 -0.39
C GLY A 258 -14.19 6.72 0.03
N GLN A 259 -14.62 7.04 1.25
CA GLN A 259 -14.53 8.38 1.82
C GLN A 259 -13.08 8.81 2.10
N PHE A 260 -12.26 7.90 2.62
CA PHE A 260 -10.83 8.15 2.81
C PHE A 260 -10.17 8.56 1.49
N ARG A 261 -10.39 7.80 0.41
CA ARG A 261 -9.82 8.12 -0.91
C ARG A 261 -10.44 9.35 -1.55
N ALA A 262 -11.69 9.65 -1.25
CA ALA A 262 -12.28 10.92 -1.64
C ALA A 262 -11.59 12.11 -0.96
N LEU A 263 -11.24 12.01 0.32
CA LEU A 263 -10.55 13.04 1.08
C LEU A 263 -9.06 13.17 0.72
N THR A 264 -8.38 12.05 0.52
CA THR A 264 -6.92 12.02 0.33
C THR A 264 -6.48 11.80 -1.12
N GLY A 265 -7.43 11.65 -2.02
CA GLY A 265 -7.25 11.46 -3.44
C GLY A 265 -7.44 10.01 -3.91
N ARG A 266 -7.98 9.88 -5.13
CA ARG A 266 -8.24 8.60 -5.78
C ARG A 266 -6.93 7.84 -6.03
N ALA A 267 -6.95 6.52 -5.87
CA ALA A 267 -5.81 5.68 -6.22
C ALA A 267 -5.55 5.69 -7.74
N ALA A 268 -4.29 5.80 -8.14
CA ALA A 268 -3.91 5.66 -9.54
C ALA A 268 -4.07 4.19 -9.98
N MET A 269 -4.40 3.97 -11.25
CA MET A 269 -4.40 2.63 -11.82
C MET A 269 -3.01 2.26 -12.33
N LEU A 270 -2.46 1.14 -11.86
CA LEU A 270 -1.18 0.63 -12.33
C LEU A 270 -1.33 0.02 -13.74
N PRO A 271 -0.24 -0.06 -14.53
CA PRO A 271 -0.27 -0.74 -15.81
C PRO A 271 -0.49 -2.26 -15.62
N LYS A 272 -1.04 -2.91 -16.63
CA LYS A 272 -1.40 -4.34 -16.57
C LYS A 272 -0.21 -5.24 -16.23
N TRP A 273 0.97 -4.94 -16.74
CA TRP A 273 2.19 -5.70 -16.51
C TRP A 273 2.61 -5.72 -15.03
N ALA A 274 2.30 -4.68 -14.25
CA ALA A 274 2.60 -4.63 -12.82
C ALA A 274 1.82 -5.68 -12.00
N PHE A 275 0.80 -6.30 -12.58
CA PHE A 275 0.03 -7.39 -11.97
C PHE A 275 0.50 -8.79 -12.39
N GLY A 276 1.47 -8.91 -13.31
CA GLY A 276 2.17 -10.14 -13.63
C GLY A 276 3.23 -10.49 -12.58
N TYR A 277 4.28 -11.20 -12.96
CA TYR A 277 5.39 -11.56 -12.07
C TYR A 277 6.57 -10.60 -12.24
N ILE A 278 7.11 -10.12 -11.13
CA ILE A 278 8.29 -9.26 -11.06
C ILE A 278 9.41 -10.01 -10.36
N GLN A 279 10.54 -10.20 -11.05
CA GLN A 279 11.75 -10.79 -10.49
C GLN A 279 12.72 -9.70 -10.08
N SER A 280 13.24 -9.81 -8.89
CA SER A 280 14.22 -8.89 -8.30
C SER A 280 15.19 -9.65 -7.43
N GLN A 281 16.36 -9.11 -7.24
CA GLN A 281 17.30 -9.46 -6.17
C GLN A 281 18.22 -8.28 -5.87
N GLU A 282 18.78 -8.21 -4.71
CA GLU A 282 19.95 -7.43 -4.37
C GLU A 282 21.17 -8.33 -4.58
N ARG A 283 21.94 -8.16 -5.67
CA ARG A 283 21.61 -7.37 -6.88
C ARG A 283 22.04 -8.08 -8.14
N TYR A 284 21.52 -7.67 -9.29
CA TYR A 284 22.12 -7.96 -10.58
C TYR A 284 23.28 -6.98 -10.82
N GLU A 285 24.43 -7.49 -11.27
CA GLU A 285 25.67 -6.69 -11.26
C GLU A 285 26.01 -6.05 -12.60
N SER A 286 25.38 -6.49 -13.71
CA SER A 286 25.68 -5.98 -15.04
C SER A 286 24.48 -6.02 -15.99
N ALA A 287 24.60 -5.25 -17.07
CA ALA A 287 23.66 -5.28 -18.19
C ALA A 287 23.53 -6.70 -18.79
N GLN A 288 24.66 -7.39 -18.95
CA GLN A 288 24.70 -8.76 -19.47
C GLN A 288 23.89 -9.70 -18.59
N GLU A 289 24.08 -9.67 -17.27
CA GLU A 289 23.36 -10.53 -16.31
C GLU A 289 21.85 -10.31 -16.35
N LEU A 290 21.39 -9.04 -16.45
CA LEU A 290 19.96 -8.71 -16.58
C LEU A 290 19.37 -9.31 -17.86
N VAL A 291 20.05 -9.14 -19.01
CA VAL A 291 19.58 -9.66 -20.28
C VAL A 291 19.59 -11.19 -20.28
N GLU A 292 20.65 -11.84 -19.81
CA GLU A 292 20.74 -13.29 -19.69
C GLU A 292 19.67 -13.87 -18.77
N THR A 293 19.33 -13.16 -17.68
CA THR A 293 18.25 -13.57 -16.77
C THR A 293 16.89 -13.54 -17.50
N ALA A 294 16.60 -12.48 -18.25
CA ALA A 294 15.37 -12.39 -19.05
C ALA A 294 15.30 -13.50 -20.11
N GLU A 295 16.43 -13.78 -20.79
CA GLU A 295 16.55 -14.86 -21.76
C GLU A 295 16.30 -16.24 -21.14
N GLU A 296 16.81 -16.46 -19.94
CA GLU A 296 16.61 -17.73 -19.25
C GLU A 296 15.14 -17.94 -18.85
N PHE A 297 14.42 -16.89 -18.41
CA PHE A 297 12.98 -16.96 -18.18
C PHE A 297 12.24 -17.38 -19.47
N ARG A 298 12.51 -16.73 -20.60
CA ARG A 298 11.88 -17.05 -21.90
C ARG A 298 12.26 -18.45 -22.39
N ARG A 299 13.53 -18.82 -22.26
CA ARG A 299 14.01 -20.15 -22.66
C ARG A 299 13.32 -21.28 -21.91
N ARG A 300 12.93 -21.04 -20.65
CA ARG A 300 12.20 -22.00 -19.81
C ARG A 300 10.68 -21.91 -19.94
N GLY A 301 10.15 -20.95 -20.69
CA GLY A 301 8.71 -20.72 -20.79
C GLY A 301 8.10 -20.24 -19.46
N ILE A 302 8.86 -19.50 -18.66
CA ILE A 302 8.41 -18.99 -17.35
C ILE A 302 7.90 -17.56 -17.50
N GLY A 303 6.70 -17.30 -16.98
CA GLY A 303 6.11 -15.96 -17.01
C GLY A 303 6.94 -14.92 -16.25
N LEU A 304 7.17 -13.76 -16.88
CA LEU A 304 7.90 -12.64 -16.31
C LEU A 304 7.45 -11.35 -17.00
N ASP A 305 7.08 -10.32 -16.22
CA ASP A 305 6.75 -9.00 -16.77
C ASP A 305 7.78 -7.93 -16.47
N ALA A 306 8.53 -8.04 -15.38
CA ALA A 306 9.55 -7.06 -15.06
C ALA A 306 10.77 -7.65 -14.37
N LEU A 307 11.94 -7.05 -14.66
CA LEU A 307 13.18 -7.23 -13.91
C LEU A 307 13.55 -5.93 -13.19
N VAL A 308 14.17 -6.06 -12.03
CA VAL A 308 14.57 -4.93 -11.20
C VAL A 308 16.09 -4.89 -11.09
N LEU A 309 16.67 -3.73 -11.38
CA LEU A 309 18.02 -3.39 -10.96
C LEU A 309 17.94 -2.67 -9.61
N ASP A 310 18.18 -3.42 -8.55
CA ASP A 310 18.25 -2.88 -7.21
C ASP A 310 19.67 -2.47 -6.88
N TRP A 311 19.77 -1.41 -6.08
CA TRP A 311 20.98 -0.84 -5.55
C TRP A 311 22.13 -0.79 -6.56
N MET A 312 22.90 0.24 -6.52
CA MET A 312 24.18 0.42 -7.20
C MET A 312 24.17 0.32 -8.75
N SER A 313 23.34 1.18 -9.37
CA SER A 313 23.52 1.46 -10.80
C SER A 313 24.76 2.34 -11.09
N TRP A 314 25.17 3.14 -10.11
CA TRP A 314 26.27 4.11 -10.15
C TRP A 314 27.66 3.48 -9.97
N THR A 315 28.72 4.27 -10.23
CA THR A 315 30.12 3.87 -10.08
C THR A 315 30.59 4.01 -8.62
N GLY A 316 31.29 3.02 -8.11
CA GLY A 316 31.96 3.04 -6.80
C GLY A 316 31.00 3.38 -5.64
N ASP A 317 31.43 4.26 -4.74
CA ASP A 317 30.68 4.62 -3.53
C ASP A 317 29.75 5.84 -3.71
N LEU A 318 29.41 6.21 -4.96
CA LEU A 318 28.55 7.35 -5.29
C LEU A 318 27.07 7.04 -5.01
N TRP A 319 26.72 6.65 -3.81
CA TRP A 319 25.36 6.30 -3.41
C TRP A 319 24.35 7.40 -3.77
N GLY A 320 23.26 6.99 -4.44
CA GLY A 320 22.18 7.89 -4.84
C GLY A 320 22.47 8.75 -6.10
N GLN A 321 23.63 8.61 -6.72
CA GLN A 321 23.91 9.19 -8.03
C GLN A 321 23.00 8.55 -9.09
N LYS A 322 22.30 9.37 -9.85
CA LYS A 322 21.36 8.92 -10.87
C LYS A 322 22.07 8.73 -12.21
N THR A 323 22.94 7.72 -12.28
CA THR A 323 23.72 7.38 -13.47
C THR A 323 23.92 5.87 -13.53
N PHE A 324 24.31 5.38 -14.71
CA PHE A 324 24.80 4.01 -14.89
C PHE A 324 26.33 3.98 -14.87
N ASP A 325 26.88 2.97 -14.20
CA ASP A 325 28.29 2.67 -14.25
C ASP A 325 28.68 2.21 -15.67
N PRO A 326 29.65 2.89 -16.35
CA PRO A 326 29.96 2.60 -17.74
C PRO A 326 30.66 1.25 -17.97
N GLU A 327 31.27 0.65 -16.94
CA GLU A 327 31.89 -0.68 -17.05
C GLU A 327 30.82 -1.79 -16.93
N ARG A 328 29.87 -1.63 -16.03
CA ARG A 328 28.81 -2.62 -15.78
C ARG A 328 27.63 -2.46 -16.74
N PHE A 329 27.35 -1.25 -17.15
CA PHE A 329 26.22 -0.89 -18.02
C PHE A 329 26.71 0.01 -19.18
N PRO A 330 27.52 -0.52 -20.11
CA PRO A 330 28.17 0.30 -21.16
C PRO A 330 27.18 0.94 -22.12
N ASP A 331 26.05 0.35 -22.36
CA ASP A 331 24.94 0.86 -23.18
C ASP A 331 23.59 0.57 -22.51
N PRO A 332 23.13 1.45 -21.60
CA PRO A 332 21.86 1.24 -20.93
C PRO A 332 20.64 1.21 -21.86
N ALA A 333 20.68 1.96 -22.97
CA ALA A 333 19.60 1.96 -23.96
C ALA A 333 19.49 0.62 -24.69
N ALA A 334 20.62 0.03 -25.09
CA ALA A 334 20.63 -1.29 -25.69
C ALA A 334 20.17 -2.38 -24.71
N MET A 335 20.57 -2.27 -23.45
CA MET A 335 20.12 -3.17 -22.38
C MET A 335 18.60 -3.14 -22.22
N THR A 336 18.02 -1.95 -22.04
CA THR A 336 16.56 -1.81 -21.86
C THR A 336 15.81 -2.23 -23.14
N GLY A 337 16.35 -1.91 -24.32
CA GLY A 337 15.80 -2.37 -25.60
C GLY A 337 15.74 -3.90 -25.68
N ALA A 338 16.81 -4.60 -25.30
CA ALA A 338 16.87 -6.07 -25.29
C ALA A 338 15.88 -6.70 -24.29
N LEU A 339 15.60 -6.05 -23.17
CA LEU A 339 14.55 -6.47 -22.22
C LEU A 339 13.16 -6.27 -22.84
N HIS A 340 12.89 -5.09 -23.41
CA HIS A 340 11.61 -4.77 -24.04
C HIS A 340 11.29 -5.69 -25.24
N GLU A 341 12.28 -6.06 -26.05
CA GLU A 341 12.09 -7.04 -27.13
C GLU A 341 11.58 -8.40 -26.62
N LYS A 342 11.83 -8.70 -25.35
CA LYS A 342 11.34 -9.90 -24.67
C LYS A 342 10.05 -9.66 -23.87
N ASN A 343 9.39 -8.52 -24.04
CA ASN A 343 8.25 -8.10 -23.21
C ASN A 343 8.59 -8.12 -21.70
N VAL A 344 9.78 -7.67 -21.33
CA VAL A 344 10.20 -7.50 -19.94
C VAL A 344 10.41 -6.02 -19.65
N HIS A 345 9.63 -5.49 -18.74
CA HIS A 345 9.77 -4.11 -18.25
C HIS A 345 10.95 -3.98 -17.30
N PHE A 346 11.51 -2.77 -17.22
CA PHE A 346 12.68 -2.51 -16.41
C PHE A 346 12.40 -1.51 -15.29
N MET A 347 12.58 -1.96 -14.05
CA MET A 347 12.49 -1.14 -12.84
C MET A 347 13.88 -0.88 -12.28
N ILE A 348 14.13 0.33 -11.80
CA ILE A 348 15.41 0.72 -11.17
C ILE A 348 15.17 1.35 -9.80
N SER A 349 16.04 1.05 -8.84
CA SER A 349 16.01 1.68 -7.52
C SER A 349 16.66 3.07 -7.52
N ILE A 350 16.06 3.97 -6.77
CA ILE A 350 16.47 5.36 -6.56
C ILE A 350 16.32 5.76 -5.10
N TRP A 351 17.19 6.64 -4.62
CA TRP A 351 17.21 7.10 -3.22
C TRP A 351 17.06 8.62 -3.12
N PRO A 352 16.44 9.12 -2.05
CA PRO A 352 16.42 10.54 -1.75
C PRO A 352 17.74 11.04 -1.16
N ASN A 353 18.54 10.19 -0.52
CA ASN A 353 19.86 10.51 0.02
C ASN A 353 20.94 10.29 -1.05
N MET A 354 21.95 11.16 -1.02
CA MET A 354 23.03 11.17 -2.00
C MET A 354 24.37 11.37 -1.30
N ASN A 355 25.38 10.57 -1.64
CA ASN A 355 26.72 10.78 -1.14
C ASN A 355 27.23 12.19 -1.52
N ALA A 356 27.95 12.85 -0.61
CA ALA A 356 28.43 14.22 -0.80
C ALA A 356 29.42 14.40 -1.98
N GLU A 357 30.00 13.30 -2.48
CA GLU A 357 30.87 13.29 -3.65
C GLU A 357 30.10 13.21 -4.98
N CYS A 358 28.78 12.94 -4.93
CA CYS A 358 27.92 12.87 -6.10
C CYS A 358 27.75 14.24 -6.76
N ASP A 359 27.74 14.29 -8.10
CA ASP A 359 27.37 15.49 -8.83
C ASP A 359 25.93 15.90 -8.54
N ASN A 360 25.03 14.92 -8.40
CA ASN A 360 23.65 15.16 -8.02
C ASN A 360 23.51 15.84 -6.64
N TYR A 361 24.34 15.46 -5.67
CA TYR A 361 24.39 16.13 -4.36
C TYR A 361 24.85 17.59 -4.49
N ARG A 362 25.94 17.84 -5.24
CA ARG A 362 26.50 19.19 -5.41
C ARG A 362 25.47 20.14 -6.03
N GLU A 363 24.73 19.70 -7.05
CA GLU A 363 23.67 20.50 -7.66
C GLU A 363 22.58 20.88 -6.65
N PHE A 364 22.15 19.95 -5.78
CA PHE A 364 21.21 20.24 -4.70
C PHE A 364 21.80 21.20 -3.65
N GLN A 365 23.07 21.02 -3.28
CA GLN A 365 23.76 21.87 -2.31
C GLN A 365 23.87 23.29 -2.82
N GLU A 366 24.30 23.47 -4.08
CA GLU A 366 24.42 24.78 -4.72
C GLU A 366 23.07 25.48 -4.84
N ALA A 367 22.00 24.74 -5.10
CA ALA A 367 20.64 25.26 -5.18
C ALA A 367 20.01 25.53 -3.80
N GLY A 368 20.62 25.10 -2.68
CA GLY A 368 20.06 25.21 -1.33
C GLY A 368 18.78 24.39 -1.16
N LEU A 369 18.74 23.20 -1.76
CA LEU A 369 17.56 22.32 -1.82
C LEU A 369 17.78 20.99 -1.08
N LEU A 370 18.74 20.93 -0.15
CA LEU A 370 18.92 19.83 0.78
C LEU A 370 18.15 20.11 2.08
N LEU A 371 17.71 19.06 2.76
CA LEU A 371 17.25 19.15 4.14
C LEU A 371 18.42 19.56 5.05
N PRO A 372 18.19 20.35 6.10
CA PRO A 372 19.25 20.91 6.95
C PRO A 372 20.22 19.85 7.47
N GLY A 373 21.53 20.03 7.22
CA GLY A 373 22.59 19.18 7.76
C GLY A 373 22.56 17.72 7.30
N SER A 374 21.93 17.43 6.18
CA SER A 374 21.78 16.07 5.66
C SER A 374 22.16 15.96 4.18
N GLU A 375 22.28 14.72 3.69
CA GLU A 375 22.47 14.41 2.28
C GLU A 375 21.15 14.17 1.51
N ILE A 376 20.02 14.52 2.12
CA ILE A 376 18.69 14.23 1.62
C ILE A 376 18.12 15.50 0.99
N TYR A 377 17.57 15.39 -0.21
CA TYR A 377 16.96 16.55 -0.85
C TYR A 377 15.63 16.93 -0.19
N ASP A 378 15.27 18.21 -0.26
CA ASP A 378 14.03 18.73 0.29
C ASP A 378 12.85 18.44 -0.67
N ALA A 379 12.18 17.28 -0.46
CA ALA A 379 11.02 16.90 -1.22
C ALA A 379 9.76 17.73 -0.92
N PHE A 380 9.74 18.45 0.19
CA PHE A 380 8.61 19.34 0.54
C PHE A 380 8.53 20.56 -0.36
N ARG A 381 9.69 21.00 -0.91
CA ARG A 381 9.77 22.12 -1.83
C ARG A 381 9.55 21.65 -3.27
N GLU A 382 8.76 22.40 -4.03
CA GLU A 382 8.50 22.10 -5.43
C GLU A 382 9.78 22.11 -6.27
N GLU A 383 10.66 23.10 -6.03
CA GLU A 383 11.96 23.23 -6.70
C GLU A 383 12.84 21.99 -6.45
N GLY A 384 12.83 21.48 -5.22
CA GLY A 384 13.53 20.23 -4.87
C GLY A 384 13.01 19.04 -5.65
N ARG A 385 11.68 18.88 -5.72
CA ARG A 385 11.06 17.81 -6.51
C ARG A 385 11.37 17.92 -8.01
N LYS A 386 11.33 19.12 -8.57
CA LYS A 386 11.66 19.37 -9.98
C LYS A 386 13.12 19.05 -10.29
N LEU A 387 14.05 19.45 -9.41
CA LEU A 387 15.46 19.14 -9.58
C LEU A 387 15.73 17.64 -9.49
N TYR A 388 15.08 16.95 -8.52
CA TYR A 388 15.20 15.50 -8.37
C TYR A 388 14.75 14.76 -9.65
N TRP A 389 13.59 15.15 -10.19
CA TRP A 389 13.10 14.55 -11.42
C TRP A 389 14.00 14.86 -12.62
N LYS A 390 14.47 16.10 -12.76
CA LYS A 390 15.42 16.47 -13.83
C LYS A 390 16.63 15.52 -13.84
N GLN A 391 17.23 15.28 -12.67
CA GLN A 391 18.37 14.37 -12.57
C GLN A 391 17.99 12.92 -12.91
N ALA A 392 16.81 12.46 -12.49
CA ALA A 392 16.31 11.12 -12.82
C ALA A 392 15.98 10.98 -14.32
N GLU A 393 15.41 12.01 -14.92
CA GLU A 393 15.11 12.08 -16.35
C GLU A 393 16.39 12.01 -17.21
N GLU A 394 17.36 12.88 -16.90
CA GLU A 394 18.61 13.00 -17.64
C GLU A 394 19.54 11.80 -17.44
N GLY A 395 19.58 11.23 -16.24
CA GLY A 395 20.53 10.17 -15.90
C GLY A 395 20.01 8.76 -16.08
N LEU A 396 18.68 8.55 -16.02
CA LEU A 396 18.06 7.22 -16.00
C LEU A 396 16.91 7.08 -16.99
N PHE A 397 15.84 7.89 -16.84
CA PHE A 397 14.57 7.69 -17.55
C PHE A 397 14.73 7.69 -19.09
N ARG A 398 15.59 8.53 -19.61
CA ARG A 398 15.88 8.62 -21.06
C ARG A 398 16.37 7.31 -21.70
N TYR A 399 16.81 6.35 -20.89
CA TYR A 399 17.27 5.04 -21.35
C TYR A 399 16.16 3.98 -21.40
N GLY A 400 14.89 4.37 -21.12
CA GLY A 400 13.74 3.48 -21.28
C GLY A 400 13.24 2.82 -20.00
N ILE A 401 13.56 3.37 -18.82
CA ILE A 401 13.06 2.90 -17.53
C ILE A 401 11.52 2.90 -17.53
N ASP A 402 10.91 1.85 -17.00
CA ASP A 402 9.45 1.67 -16.93
C ASP A 402 8.89 1.93 -15.53
N ALA A 403 9.69 1.72 -14.49
CA ALA A 403 9.24 1.83 -13.11
C ALA A 403 10.37 2.20 -12.15
N TRP A 404 9.98 2.68 -10.97
CA TRP A 404 10.88 3.20 -9.96
C TRP A 404 10.74 2.44 -8.66
N TRP A 405 11.86 2.14 -8.02
CA TRP A 405 11.92 1.66 -6.66
C TRP A 405 12.49 2.77 -5.77
N CYS A 406 11.58 3.46 -5.06
CA CYS A 406 11.92 4.56 -4.17
C CYS A 406 12.29 4.01 -2.79
N ASP A 407 13.57 3.74 -2.59
CA ASP A 407 14.07 3.17 -1.34
C ASP A 407 14.51 4.23 -0.34
N SER A 408 14.63 3.86 0.94
CA SER A 408 15.09 4.71 2.04
C SER A 408 14.36 6.05 2.17
N CYS A 409 13.07 6.09 1.84
CA CYS A 409 12.27 7.31 1.86
C CYS A 409 11.56 7.60 3.20
N GLU A 410 11.97 6.99 4.30
CA GLU A 410 11.57 7.30 5.68
C GLU A 410 12.18 8.56 6.30
N PRO A 411 13.07 9.19 5.78
CA PRO A 411 14.48 9.33 5.51
C PRO A 411 15.43 9.17 6.71
N VAL A 412 14.93 8.87 7.89
CA VAL A 412 15.75 8.61 9.10
C VAL A 412 15.52 7.21 9.63
N THR A 413 16.60 6.53 10.01
CA THR A 413 16.59 5.12 10.48
C THR A 413 17.60 4.92 11.61
N PRO A 414 17.38 5.53 12.78
CA PRO A 414 18.39 5.57 13.83
C PRO A 414 18.60 4.24 14.56
N GLU A 415 17.61 3.35 14.58
CA GLU A 415 17.57 2.13 15.41
C GLU A 415 18.31 0.92 14.83
N TRP A 416 18.70 0.96 13.55
CA TRP A 416 19.17 -0.23 12.82
C TRP A 416 20.54 -0.79 13.22
N SER A 417 21.38 0.04 13.84
CA SER A 417 22.74 -0.37 14.23
C SER A 417 22.81 -1.21 15.53
N ARG A 418 21.69 -1.40 16.21
CA ARG A 418 21.65 -2.08 17.52
C ARG A 418 21.66 -3.60 17.37
N LYS A 419 22.24 -4.30 18.37
CA LYS A 419 22.20 -5.77 18.46
C LYS A 419 20.85 -6.29 18.97
N LEU A 420 20.22 -5.53 19.86
CA LEU A 420 18.91 -5.84 20.43
C LEU A 420 17.90 -4.88 19.85
N LYS A 421 16.72 -5.40 19.54
CA LYS A 421 15.60 -4.60 19.08
C LYS A 421 15.20 -3.61 20.17
N PRO A 422 15.12 -2.30 19.85
CA PRO A 422 14.58 -1.32 20.77
C PRO A 422 13.09 -1.56 21.01
N GLU A 423 12.58 -1.11 22.14
CA GLU A 423 11.15 -1.11 22.38
C GLU A 423 10.44 -0.14 21.40
N PRO A 424 9.20 -0.43 20.98
CA PRO A 424 8.49 0.42 20.02
C PRO A 424 8.41 1.90 20.40
N GLY A 425 8.28 2.20 21.70
CA GLY A 425 8.31 3.58 22.22
C GLY A 425 9.69 4.25 22.10
N GLU A 426 10.79 3.49 22.25
CA GLU A 426 12.14 4.01 22.04
C GLU A 426 12.36 4.33 20.56
N MET A 427 11.99 3.42 19.66
CA MET A 427 12.08 3.65 18.20
C MET A 427 11.31 4.90 17.79
N TYR A 428 10.10 5.08 18.32
CA TYR A 428 9.31 6.28 18.06
C TYR A 428 10.01 7.56 18.50
N HIS A 429 10.59 7.59 19.72
CA HIS A 429 11.29 8.75 20.22
C HIS A 429 12.56 9.05 19.42
N GLU A 430 13.34 8.04 19.08
CA GLU A 430 14.54 8.21 18.26
C GLU A 430 14.20 8.74 16.86
N TYR A 431 13.13 8.22 16.25
CA TYR A 431 12.63 8.73 14.99
C TYR A 431 12.21 10.21 15.12
N LEU A 432 11.42 10.54 16.14
CA LEU A 432 10.94 11.90 16.37
C LEU A 432 12.09 12.89 16.56
N GLU A 433 13.10 12.53 17.34
CA GLU A 433 14.30 13.35 17.54
C GLU A 433 15.04 13.53 16.22
N ALA A 434 15.42 12.46 15.55
CA ALA A 434 16.19 12.51 14.31
C ALA A 434 15.44 13.25 13.19
N ALA A 435 14.14 12.99 13.01
CA ALA A 435 13.32 13.66 12.03
C ALA A 435 13.21 15.17 12.30
N SER A 436 13.07 15.58 13.57
CA SER A 436 12.91 16.98 13.93
C SER A 436 14.18 17.82 13.73
N GLU A 437 15.34 17.19 13.55
CA GLU A 437 16.59 17.89 13.24
C GLU A 437 16.65 18.32 11.76
N ILE A 438 16.02 17.56 10.86
CA ILE A 438 16.15 17.78 9.42
C ILE A 438 14.84 18.18 8.73
N MET A 439 13.69 17.88 9.33
CA MET A 439 12.38 18.10 8.72
C MET A 439 11.45 18.95 9.60
N PRO A 440 10.46 19.63 9.01
CA PRO A 440 9.37 20.22 9.79
C PRO A 440 8.62 19.12 10.57
N ARG A 441 8.47 19.28 11.89
CA ARG A 441 7.82 18.28 12.77
C ARG A 441 6.43 17.90 12.31
N GLN A 442 5.69 18.84 11.75
CA GLN A 442 4.33 18.65 11.24
C GLN A 442 4.27 17.74 10.00
N LYS A 443 5.41 17.48 9.34
CA LYS A 443 5.51 16.71 8.09
C LYS A 443 6.37 15.45 8.20
N ALA A 444 6.80 15.10 9.41
CA ALA A 444 7.77 14.03 9.63
C ALA A 444 7.37 12.69 8.97
N ASN A 445 6.08 12.36 8.93
CA ASN A 445 5.59 11.12 8.33
C ASN A 445 5.33 11.18 6.82
N ALA A 446 5.36 12.35 6.21
CA ALA A 446 4.90 12.53 4.83
C ALA A 446 6.03 12.54 3.79
N TYR A 447 7.30 12.47 4.19
CA TYR A 447 8.42 12.61 3.26
C TYR A 447 8.34 11.63 2.07
N GLY A 448 8.11 10.34 2.33
CA GLY A 448 7.98 9.32 1.27
C GLY A 448 6.85 9.61 0.28
N MET A 449 5.75 10.18 0.75
CA MET A 449 4.66 10.62 -0.13
C MET A 449 5.10 11.77 -1.06
N TYR A 450 5.83 12.76 -0.54
CA TYR A 450 6.34 13.87 -1.37
C TYR A 450 7.43 13.41 -2.33
N HIS A 451 8.24 12.43 -1.93
CA HIS A 451 9.20 11.79 -2.83
C HIS A 451 8.51 11.04 -3.98
N ALA A 452 7.51 10.22 -3.69
CA ALA A 452 6.71 9.55 -4.71
C ALA A 452 5.99 10.57 -5.63
N ARG A 453 5.53 11.69 -5.08
CA ARG A 453 4.97 12.82 -5.82
C ARG A 453 5.96 13.40 -6.83
N ALA A 454 7.22 13.59 -6.42
CA ALA A 454 8.27 14.12 -7.30
C ALA A 454 8.44 13.26 -8.57
N VAL A 455 8.49 11.95 -8.40
CA VAL A 455 8.61 11.00 -9.51
C VAL A 455 7.34 10.98 -10.36
N TYR A 456 6.17 10.92 -9.73
CA TYR A 456 4.89 10.84 -10.44
C TYR A 456 4.62 12.08 -11.29
N GLU A 457 4.71 13.28 -10.69
CA GLU A 457 4.48 14.54 -11.39
C GLU A 457 5.54 14.74 -12.49
N GLY A 458 6.81 14.47 -12.16
CA GLY A 458 7.91 14.65 -13.10
C GLY A 458 7.79 13.78 -14.35
N GLN A 459 7.48 12.48 -14.19
CA GLN A 459 7.30 11.57 -15.34
C GLN A 459 6.08 11.96 -16.19
N ARG A 460 4.97 12.35 -15.57
CA ARG A 460 3.79 12.82 -16.30
C ARG A 460 4.05 14.11 -17.07
N ASP A 461 4.73 15.06 -16.46
CA ASP A 461 5.08 16.33 -17.10
C ASP A 461 6.06 16.12 -18.27
N CYS A 462 7.01 15.19 -18.13
CA CYS A 462 7.91 14.81 -19.21
C CYS A 462 7.15 14.27 -20.42
N ALA A 463 6.22 13.33 -20.20
CA ALA A 463 5.37 12.78 -21.26
C ALA A 463 4.52 13.87 -21.92
N ALA A 464 3.92 14.78 -21.14
CA ALA A 464 3.12 15.87 -21.66
C ALA A 464 3.92 16.85 -22.50
N ARG A 465 5.15 17.21 -22.09
CA ARG A 465 6.07 18.08 -22.87
C ARG A 465 6.42 17.46 -24.23
N PHE A 466 6.65 16.15 -24.23
CA PHE A 466 6.95 15.42 -25.47
C PHE A 466 5.74 15.40 -26.42
N LEU A 467 4.54 15.12 -25.93
CA LEU A 467 3.31 15.06 -26.72
C LEU A 467 2.89 16.43 -27.28
N SER A 468 3.19 17.54 -26.56
CA SER A 468 2.84 18.89 -27.00
C SER A 468 3.76 19.47 -28.06
N GLY A 469 4.83 18.76 -28.48
CA GLY A 469 5.75 19.21 -29.53
C GLY A 469 6.64 20.39 -29.12
N ALA A 470 6.83 20.61 -27.81
CA ALA A 470 7.67 21.69 -27.29
C ALA A 470 9.17 21.53 -27.58
N SER A 471 9.54 20.48 -28.34
CA SER A 471 10.87 20.26 -28.90
C SER A 471 10.86 20.46 -30.43
N GLU A 472 10.62 21.70 -30.91
CA GLU A 472 10.60 22.01 -32.34
C GLU A 472 11.97 21.86 -33.06
N GLU A 473 13.05 21.54 -32.35
CA GLU A 473 14.38 21.47 -32.96
C GLU A 473 14.75 20.14 -33.65
N ASN A 474 13.90 19.08 -33.56
CA ASN A 474 14.18 17.78 -34.20
C ASN A 474 12.96 17.12 -34.88
N ALA A 475 12.26 17.86 -35.74
CA ALA A 475 11.08 17.35 -36.45
C ALA A 475 11.37 16.37 -37.57
N ASP A 476 12.63 16.06 -37.88
CA ASP A 476 13.01 15.28 -39.09
C ASP A 476 13.28 13.79 -38.85
N SER A 477 13.09 13.29 -37.62
CA SER A 477 13.28 11.88 -37.30
C SER A 477 11.98 11.21 -36.80
N ARG A 478 10.88 11.39 -37.53
CA ARG A 478 9.61 10.66 -37.27
C ARG A 478 9.70 9.23 -37.83
N GLN A 479 10.68 8.47 -37.39
CA GLN A 479 10.69 7.03 -37.58
C GLN A 479 10.35 6.33 -36.25
N ASP A 480 9.29 5.55 -36.32
CA ASP A 480 8.84 4.57 -35.33
C ASP A 480 8.46 5.09 -33.94
N GLN A 481 7.20 5.52 -33.80
CA GLN A 481 6.61 5.96 -32.52
C GLN A 481 6.53 4.84 -31.47
N SER A 482 6.78 3.58 -31.80
CA SER A 482 6.74 2.45 -30.89
C SER A 482 8.01 2.29 -30.03
N SER A 483 9.13 2.87 -30.46
CA SER A 483 10.44 2.73 -29.83
C SER A 483 10.88 3.92 -28.97
N MET A 484 10.01 4.93 -28.75
CA MET A 484 10.40 6.14 -28.02
C MET A 484 10.33 5.96 -26.51
N PRO A 485 11.41 6.28 -25.74
CA PRO A 485 11.46 6.11 -24.27
C PRO A 485 10.46 6.99 -23.50
N PHE A 486 9.92 8.03 -24.12
CA PHE A 486 9.00 9.02 -23.51
C PHE A 486 7.51 8.77 -23.80
N ARG A 487 7.13 7.54 -24.12
CA ARG A 487 5.72 7.20 -24.30
C ARG A 487 4.94 7.50 -23.01
N GLU A 488 3.65 7.87 -23.16
CA GLU A 488 2.75 8.08 -22.00
C GLU A 488 2.52 6.76 -21.26
N LYS A 489 3.43 6.45 -20.31
CA LYS A 489 3.38 5.24 -19.48
C LYS A 489 2.80 5.58 -18.11
N ARG A 490 2.00 4.68 -17.54
CA ARG A 490 1.57 4.80 -16.13
C ARG A 490 2.77 4.72 -15.23
N VAL A 491 2.82 5.65 -14.27
CA VAL A 491 3.89 5.65 -13.26
C VAL A 491 3.70 4.48 -12.31
N VAL A 492 4.79 3.76 -12.05
CA VAL A 492 4.87 2.72 -11.02
C VAL A 492 5.96 3.10 -10.05
N ASN A 493 5.57 3.39 -8.81
CA ASN A 493 6.47 3.74 -7.71
C ASN A 493 6.39 2.66 -6.63
N LEU A 494 7.32 1.72 -6.62
CA LEU A 494 7.53 0.85 -5.48
C LEU A 494 8.26 1.66 -4.40
N THR A 495 7.65 1.90 -3.25
CA THR A 495 8.18 2.80 -2.22
C THR A 495 8.11 2.20 -0.82
N ARG A 496 9.19 2.39 -0.01
CA ARG A 496 9.28 1.83 1.34
C ARG A 496 8.50 2.62 2.38
N SER A 497 8.21 3.89 2.10
CA SER A 497 7.48 4.78 2.99
C SER A 497 6.35 5.49 2.27
N GLY A 498 5.28 5.80 2.99
CA GLY A 498 4.13 6.52 2.46
C GLY A 498 3.24 7.07 3.56
N TRP A 499 2.27 7.88 3.20
CA TRP A 499 1.27 8.47 4.08
C TRP A 499 -0.09 8.53 3.39
N ALA A 500 -1.14 8.95 4.10
CA ALA A 500 -2.45 9.17 3.49
C ALA A 500 -2.33 10.12 2.29
N GLY A 501 -2.73 9.68 1.10
CA GLY A 501 -2.56 10.39 -0.17
C GLY A 501 -1.52 9.78 -1.11
N SER A 502 -0.64 8.90 -0.64
CA SER A 502 0.38 8.23 -1.47
C SER A 502 -0.24 7.43 -2.62
N GLN A 503 -1.43 6.85 -2.43
CA GLN A 503 -2.13 6.05 -3.44
C GLN A 503 -2.37 6.79 -4.77
N ARG A 504 -2.30 8.12 -4.77
CA ARG A 504 -2.45 8.97 -5.97
C ARG A 504 -1.27 8.88 -6.93
N TYR A 505 -0.11 8.53 -6.41
CA TYR A 505 1.17 8.66 -7.12
C TYR A 505 1.70 7.32 -7.67
N GLY A 506 0.78 6.41 -8.03
CA GLY A 506 1.13 5.11 -8.60
C GLY A 506 1.96 4.25 -7.65
N THR A 507 1.74 4.41 -6.34
CA THR A 507 2.55 3.75 -5.33
C THR A 507 2.13 2.31 -5.08
N ILE A 508 3.13 1.45 -5.00
CA ILE A 508 3.11 0.12 -4.41
C ILE A 508 3.98 0.21 -3.16
N LEU A 509 3.49 -0.21 -2.01
CA LEU A 509 4.29 -0.20 -0.79
C LEU A 509 4.67 -1.63 -0.41
N TRP A 510 5.88 -1.80 0.13
CA TRP A 510 6.32 -3.11 0.60
C TRP A 510 6.71 -3.07 2.08
N SER A 511 6.79 -4.22 2.69
CA SER A 511 6.96 -4.35 4.13
C SER A 511 8.38 -4.13 4.66
N GLY A 512 9.31 -3.68 3.80
CA GLY A 512 10.70 -3.45 4.17
C GLY A 512 11.54 -4.72 4.17
N ASP A 513 12.74 -4.65 4.77
CA ASP A 513 13.79 -5.66 4.70
C ASP A 513 13.58 -6.73 5.78
N ILE A 514 12.56 -7.54 5.61
CA ILE A 514 12.16 -8.58 6.57
C ILE A 514 13.12 -9.76 6.56
N SER A 515 13.21 -10.48 7.69
CA SER A 515 14.06 -11.65 7.87
C SER A 515 13.28 -12.96 7.70
N ALA A 516 13.92 -13.98 7.08
CA ALA A 516 13.28 -15.24 6.75
C ALA A 516 13.03 -16.09 8.00
N SER A 517 11.75 -16.27 8.32
CA SER A 517 11.24 -17.22 9.31
C SER A 517 9.75 -17.48 9.08
N TRP A 518 9.22 -18.58 9.62
CA TRP A 518 7.79 -18.86 9.62
C TRP A 518 6.99 -17.82 10.41
N GLU A 519 7.57 -17.30 11.48
CA GLU A 519 6.98 -16.26 12.31
C GLU A 519 6.79 -14.96 11.50
N THR A 520 7.81 -14.57 10.75
CA THR A 520 7.73 -13.40 9.86
C THR A 520 6.63 -13.60 8.82
N LEU A 521 6.54 -14.77 8.17
CA LEU A 521 5.45 -15.05 7.21
C LEU A 521 4.06 -14.86 7.84
N ARG A 522 3.82 -15.38 9.04
CA ARG A 522 2.55 -15.19 9.75
C ARG A 522 2.23 -13.71 9.99
N ARG A 523 3.21 -12.95 10.47
CA ARG A 523 3.05 -11.51 10.77
C ARG A 523 2.81 -10.69 9.51
N GLN A 524 3.43 -11.06 8.40
CA GLN A 524 3.26 -10.36 7.13
C GLN A 524 1.85 -10.46 6.55
N ILE A 525 1.12 -11.54 6.81
CA ILE A 525 -0.28 -11.64 6.39
C ILE A 525 -1.13 -10.59 7.10
N ALA A 526 -1.01 -10.50 8.44
CA ALA A 526 -1.72 -9.49 9.23
C ALA A 526 -1.31 -8.06 8.83
N ALA A 527 0.00 -7.81 8.59
CA ALA A 527 0.51 -6.51 8.18
C ALA A 527 -0.11 -6.04 6.85
N GLY A 528 -0.17 -6.92 5.84
CA GLY A 528 -0.80 -6.61 4.55
C GLY A 528 -2.30 -6.34 4.68
N LEU A 529 -2.99 -7.08 5.54
CA LEU A 529 -4.42 -6.87 5.80
C LEU A 529 -4.68 -5.52 6.48
N HIS A 530 -3.89 -5.12 7.47
CA HIS A 530 -3.98 -3.81 8.11
C HIS A 530 -3.68 -2.68 7.12
N PHE A 531 -2.64 -2.86 6.29
CA PHE A 531 -2.28 -1.89 5.27
C PHE A 531 -3.43 -1.64 4.29
N CYS A 532 -4.04 -2.71 3.78
CA CYS A 532 -5.19 -2.59 2.88
C CYS A 532 -6.44 -2.03 3.59
N ALA A 533 -6.67 -2.41 4.85
CA ALA A 533 -7.74 -1.86 5.69
C ALA A 533 -7.55 -0.35 5.98
N SER A 534 -6.33 0.16 5.86
CA SER A 534 -6.03 1.60 5.96
C SER A 534 -6.32 2.39 4.67
N GLY A 535 -6.99 1.78 3.68
CA GLY A 535 -7.37 2.44 2.44
C GLY A 535 -6.32 2.42 1.33
N MET A 536 -5.17 1.80 1.56
CA MET A 536 -4.08 1.68 0.59
C MET A 536 -4.28 0.45 -0.31
N PRO A 537 -4.28 0.60 -1.67
CA PRO A 537 -4.75 -0.49 -2.53
C PRO A 537 -3.68 -1.51 -2.92
N TYR A 538 -2.41 -1.08 -3.07
CA TYR A 538 -1.35 -1.90 -3.65
C TYR A 538 -0.25 -2.15 -2.65
N TRP A 539 -0.14 -3.41 -2.25
CA TRP A 539 0.84 -3.89 -1.29
C TRP A 539 1.60 -5.08 -1.85
N THR A 540 2.84 -5.20 -1.43
CA THR A 540 3.71 -6.34 -1.72
C THR A 540 4.66 -6.57 -0.53
N LEU A 541 5.51 -7.56 -0.66
CA LEU A 541 6.57 -7.89 0.27
C LEU A 541 7.74 -8.54 -0.48
N ASP A 542 8.84 -8.75 0.19
CA ASP A 542 9.94 -9.54 -0.32
C ASP A 542 9.62 -11.02 -0.13
N ILE A 543 9.21 -11.69 -1.22
CA ILE A 543 8.90 -13.12 -1.17
C ILE A 543 10.15 -13.91 -0.79
N GLY A 544 10.04 -14.70 0.28
CA GLY A 544 11.15 -15.44 0.87
C GLY A 544 11.99 -14.60 1.84
N ALA A 545 11.52 -13.39 2.19
CA ALA A 545 12.15 -12.36 3.01
C ALA A 545 13.43 -11.75 2.40
N PHE A 546 13.82 -10.55 2.81
CA PHE A 546 15.03 -9.90 2.32
C PHE A 546 16.29 -10.63 2.82
N PHE A 547 16.43 -10.81 4.15
CA PHE A 547 17.54 -11.53 4.75
C PHE A 547 17.21 -13.00 4.98
N THR A 548 18.02 -13.92 4.43
CA THR A 548 17.91 -15.36 4.74
C THR A 548 18.81 -15.77 5.88
N LYS A 549 19.97 -15.12 6.03
CA LYS A 549 21.01 -15.43 7.00
C LYS A 549 20.89 -14.60 8.28
N LYS A 550 21.62 -15.00 9.29
CA LYS A 550 21.77 -14.26 10.53
C LYS A 550 22.91 -13.25 10.42
N GLY A 551 22.58 -11.96 10.61
CA GLY A 551 23.55 -10.88 10.69
C GLY A 551 23.93 -10.50 12.13
N ASN A 552 24.50 -9.30 12.27
CA ASN A 552 25.02 -8.78 13.55
C ASN A 552 24.05 -7.83 14.27
N THR A 553 22.92 -7.50 13.65
CA THR A 553 21.90 -6.58 14.18
C THR A 553 20.58 -7.29 14.41
N TRP A 554 19.72 -6.75 15.26
CA TRP A 554 18.41 -7.33 15.55
C TRP A 554 17.54 -7.51 14.31
N PHE A 555 17.70 -6.67 13.37
CA PHE A 555 16.89 -6.52 12.18
C PHE A 555 17.35 -7.49 11.05
N TRP A 556 18.63 -7.86 11.02
CA TRP A 556 19.16 -8.89 10.12
C TRP A 556 19.23 -10.24 10.86
N ASN A 557 18.13 -10.98 10.86
CA ASN A 557 17.99 -12.17 11.69
C ASN A 557 17.27 -13.33 10.96
N GLY A 558 17.71 -13.64 9.72
CA GLY A 558 17.23 -14.81 9.00
C GLY A 558 17.72 -16.12 9.65
N GLU A 559 17.01 -17.20 9.40
CA GLU A 559 17.24 -18.51 10.05
C GLU A 559 17.95 -19.52 9.13
N TYR A 560 18.31 -19.14 7.88
CA TYR A 560 18.73 -20.08 6.82
C TYR A 560 20.07 -19.69 6.20
N GLU A 561 21.17 -20.19 6.77
CA GLU A 561 22.53 -19.85 6.33
C GLU A 561 22.88 -20.30 4.90
N ASN A 562 22.24 -21.36 4.40
CA ASN A 562 22.49 -21.91 3.07
C ASN A 562 21.52 -21.40 2.00
N GLY A 563 20.57 -20.48 2.35
CA GLY A 563 19.62 -19.89 1.40
C GLY A 563 18.90 -20.95 0.56
N SER A 564 18.84 -20.76 -0.76
CA SER A 564 18.15 -21.68 -1.69
C SER A 564 18.71 -23.11 -1.74
N GLN A 565 19.84 -23.40 -1.09
CA GLN A 565 20.36 -24.75 -0.96
C GLN A 565 19.83 -25.47 0.30
N ASP A 566 19.18 -24.74 1.21
CA ASP A 566 18.55 -25.31 2.39
C ASP A 566 17.13 -25.81 2.06
N PRO A 567 16.82 -27.12 2.24
CA PRO A 567 15.48 -27.64 1.99
C PRO A 567 14.39 -26.97 2.82
N ALA A 568 14.69 -26.55 4.06
CA ALA A 568 13.74 -25.87 4.92
C ALA A 568 13.44 -24.44 4.40
N TYR A 569 14.47 -23.74 3.89
CA TYR A 569 14.23 -22.45 3.24
C TYR A 569 13.45 -22.60 1.92
N ARG A 570 13.72 -23.64 1.12
CA ARG A 570 12.96 -23.93 -0.11
C ARG A 570 11.48 -24.09 0.19
N GLU A 571 11.13 -24.80 1.25
CA GLU A 571 9.74 -24.95 1.68
C GLU A 571 9.14 -23.61 2.08
N LEU A 572 9.78 -22.87 2.98
CA LEU A 572 9.33 -21.54 3.41
C LEU A 572 9.16 -20.60 2.21
N TYR A 573 10.15 -20.58 1.31
CA TYR A 573 10.10 -19.74 0.11
C TYR A 573 8.89 -20.08 -0.78
N VAL A 574 8.65 -21.37 -1.04
CA VAL A 574 7.51 -21.80 -1.86
C VAL A 574 6.19 -21.42 -1.22
N ARG A 575 6.03 -21.59 0.09
CA ARG A 575 4.79 -21.16 0.80
C ARG A 575 4.60 -19.66 0.74
N TRP A 576 5.68 -18.91 0.85
CA TRP A 576 5.65 -17.47 0.69
C TRP A 576 5.31 -17.04 -0.76
N PHE A 577 5.88 -17.77 -1.72
CA PHE A 577 5.64 -17.55 -3.14
C PHE A 577 4.19 -17.82 -3.55
N GLN A 578 3.62 -18.90 -3.03
CA GLN A 578 2.20 -19.24 -3.22
C GLN A 578 1.28 -18.20 -2.62
N TYR A 579 1.58 -17.70 -1.42
CA TYR A 579 0.90 -16.55 -0.82
C TYR A 579 1.06 -15.30 -1.69
N GLY A 580 2.27 -15.01 -2.13
CA GLY A 580 2.61 -13.87 -2.98
C GLY A 580 1.81 -13.81 -4.28
N ALA A 581 1.47 -14.97 -4.87
CA ALA A 581 0.65 -15.05 -6.09
C ALA A 581 -0.77 -14.47 -5.91
N PHE A 582 -1.26 -14.35 -4.68
CA PHE A 582 -2.56 -13.76 -4.31
C PHE A 582 -2.41 -12.41 -3.58
N LEU A 583 -1.30 -11.72 -3.74
CA LEU A 583 -1.13 -10.33 -3.33
C LEU A 583 -1.52 -9.37 -4.45
N PRO A 584 -1.80 -8.10 -4.15
CA PRO A 584 -2.01 -7.09 -5.18
C PRO A 584 -0.86 -7.05 -6.19
N VAL A 585 0.40 -7.08 -5.73
CA VAL A 585 1.59 -7.13 -6.58
C VAL A 585 2.44 -8.35 -6.22
N PHE A 586 2.88 -9.10 -7.23
CA PHE A 586 3.59 -10.37 -7.10
C PHE A 586 5.06 -10.22 -7.44
N ARG A 587 5.92 -10.14 -6.42
CA ARG A 587 7.33 -9.79 -6.56
C ARG A 587 8.24 -10.64 -5.67
N SER A 588 9.21 -11.33 -6.27
CA SER A 588 10.32 -11.95 -5.53
C SER A 588 11.48 -10.98 -5.38
N HIS A 589 12.03 -10.86 -4.18
CA HIS A 589 13.19 -10.04 -3.88
C HIS A 589 13.91 -10.51 -2.62
N GLY A 590 15.20 -10.19 -2.53
CA GLY A 590 16.03 -10.30 -1.33
C GLY A 590 17.51 -10.42 -1.63
N THR A 591 18.29 -10.44 -0.55
CA THR A 591 19.74 -10.64 -0.57
C THR A 591 20.14 -12.06 -0.17
N ASP A 592 21.40 -12.33 0.10
CA ASP A 592 22.01 -13.56 0.62
C ASP A 592 21.98 -14.75 -0.33
N CYS A 593 21.01 -14.93 -1.19
CA CYS A 593 20.92 -15.99 -2.17
C CYS A 593 20.10 -15.60 -3.41
N ARG A 594 20.39 -16.23 -4.53
CA ARG A 594 19.63 -16.06 -5.76
C ARG A 594 18.25 -16.73 -5.66
N ARG A 595 17.24 -16.12 -6.26
CA ARG A 595 15.82 -16.50 -6.12
C ARG A 595 15.07 -16.65 -7.43
N GLU A 596 15.77 -16.70 -8.54
CA GLU A 596 15.18 -17.10 -9.79
C GLU A 596 14.61 -18.52 -9.65
N PRO A 597 13.46 -18.87 -10.25
CA PRO A 597 12.79 -20.15 -10.05
C PRO A 597 13.69 -21.38 -10.17
N TRP A 598 14.64 -21.36 -11.11
CA TRP A 598 15.55 -22.49 -11.34
C TRP A 598 16.57 -22.73 -10.22
N GLN A 599 16.77 -21.78 -9.31
CA GLN A 599 17.61 -21.99 -8.12
C GLN A 599 17.01 -22.99 -7.14
N PHE A 600 15.72 -23.29 -7.30
CA PHE A 600 14.98 -24.23 -6.47
C PHE A 600 14.83 -25.62 -7.11
N ALA A 601 15.39 -25.83 -8.30
CA ALA A 601 15.46 -27.13 -8.95
C ALA A 601 16.58 -28.01 -8.38
N SER A 602 16.44 -29.36 -8.41
CA SER A 602 17.50 -30.26 -8.02
C SER A 602 18.57 -30.43 -9.10
N GLY A 603 19.82 -30.37 -8.68
CA GLY A 603 20.97 -30.55 -9.54
C GLY A 603 21.40 -29.29 -10.27
N GLN A 604 22.63 -29.30 -10.79
CA GLN A 604 23.11 -28.24 -11.68
C GLN A 604 22.38 -28.39 -13.03
N PHE A 605 21.68 -27.32 -13.42
CA PHE A 605 21.08 -27.26 -14.73
C PHE A 605 22.16 -26.95 -15.77
N GLU A 606 22.40 -27.88 -16.69
CA GLU A 606 23.26 -27.61 -17.83
C GLU A 606 22.42 -26.98 -18.96
N PRO A 607 22.82 -25.82 -19.50
CA PRO A 607 22.10 -25.17 -20.60
C PRO A 607 21.94 -26.16 -21.78
N GLY A 608 20.68 -26.37 -22.18
CA GLY A 608 20.36 -27.22 -23.34
C GLY A 608 19.90 -28.67 -23.00
N GLN A 609 19.83 -29.05 -21.72
CA GLN A 609 19.22 -30.33 -21.36
C GLN A 609 17.70 -30.19 -21.19
N SER A 610 16.93 -30.73 -22.12
CA SER A 610 15.50 -30.96 -21.91
C SER A 610 15.32 -32.17 -20.98
N GLY A 611 14.72 -31.97 -19.81
CA GLY A 611 14.39 -33.01 -18.84
C GLY A 611 15.19 -32.97 -17.55
N ALA A 612 15.42 -31.78 -16.97
CA ALA A 612 15.82 -31.69 -15.57
C ALA A 612 14.82 -32.41 -14.69
N PRO A 613 15.23 -33.19 -13.68
CA PRO A 613 14.29 -33.81 -12.75
C PRO A 613 13.43 -32.71 -12.10
N CYS A 614 12.10 -32.87 -12.18
CA CYS A 614 11.13 -31.97 -11.56
C CYS A 614 11.27 -32.05 -10.07
N GLU A 615 11.93 -31.08 -9.44
CA GLU A 615 11.81 -30.94 -8.00
C GLU A 615 10.46 -30.36 -7.61
N PRO A 616 9.81 -30.87 -6.57
CA PRO A 616 8.50 -30.37 -6.15
C PRO A 616 8.46 -28.86 -5.88
N PHE A 617 9.55 -28.29 -5.38
CA PHE A 617 9.67 -26.85 -5.08
C PHE A 617 9.67 -26.01 -6.37
N TYR A 618 10.45 -26.41 -7.37
CA TYR A 618 10.50 -25.71 -8.66
C TYR A 618 9.15 -25.73 -9.36
N GLU A 619 8.52 -26.91 -9.45
CA GLU A 619 7.20 -27.05 -10.05
C GLU A 619 6.12 -26.25 -9.32
N ALA A 620 6.18 -26.20 -7.98
CA ALA A 620 5.27 -25.38 -7.18
C ALA A 620 5.41 -23.87 -7.48
N ILE A 621 6.64 -23.39 -7.67
CA ILE A 621 6.91 -22.00 -8.08
C ILE A 621 6.31 -21.73 -9.46
N LEU A 622 6.56 -22.62 -10.45
CA LEU A 622 6.02 -22.49 -11.80
C LEU A 622 4.48 -22.53 -11.81
N SER A 623 3.90 -23.39 -10.99
CA SER A 623 2.45 -23.49 -10.82
C SER A 623 1.86 -22.20 -10.30
N ALA A 624 2.49 -21.57 -9.29
CA ALA A 624 2.06 -20.29 -8.74
C ALA A 624 2.15 -19.16 -9.78
N ILE A 625 3.24 -19.08 -10.57
CA ILE A 625 3.38 -18.12 -11.66
C ILE A 625 2.27 -18.32 -12.71
N ARG A 626 2.08 -19.56 -13.20
CA ARG A 626 1.02 -19.87 -14.17
C ARG A 626 -0.37 -19.54 -13.62
N GLY A 627 -0.62 -19.83 -12.34
CA GLY A 627 -1.86 -19.49 -11.64
C GLY A 627 -2.13 -17.97 -11.64
N ARG A 628 -1.10 -17.16 -11.36
CA ARG A 628 -1.17 -15.69 -11.40
C ARG A 628 -1.59 -15.19 -12.78
N TYR A 629 -0.92 -15.64 -13.84
CA TYR A 629 -1.26 -15.24 -15.21
C TYR A 629 -2.64 -15.74 -15.63
N ARG A 630 -3.05 -16.94 -15.23
CA ARG A 630 -4.39 -17.45 -15.47
C ARG A 630 -5.47 -16.57 -14.89
N LEU A 631 -5.24 -16.03 -13.70
CA LEU A 631 -6.16 -15.12 -12.99
C LEU A 631 -6.03 -13.65 -13.43
N LEU A 632 -5.18 -13.31 -14.39
CA LEU A 632 -4.93 -11.92 -14.77
C LEU A 632 -6.19 -11.13 -15.14
N PRO A 633 -7.19 -11.67 -15.89
CA PRO A 633 -8.43 -10.93 -16.15
C PRO A 633 -9.21 -10.58 -14.90
N TYR A 634 -9.21 -11.49 -13.92
CA TYR A 634 -9.79 -11.24 -12.59
C TYR A 634 -9.02 -10.15 -11.85
N ILE A 635 -7.70 -10.32 -11.74
CA ILE A 635 -6.82 -9.41 -10.97
C ILE A 635 -6.85 -7.99 -11.56
N TYR A 636 -6.78 -7.87 -12.89
CA TYR A 636 -6.82 -6.57 -13.54
C TYR A 636 -8.18 -5.88 -13.42
N SER A 637 -9.26 -6.65 -13.37
CA SER A 637 -10.61 -6.13 -13.07
C SER A 637 -10.71 -5.61 -11.63
N LEU A 638 -10.07 -6.27 -10.67
CA LEU A 638 -9.98 -5.76 -9.30
C LEU A 638 -9.22 -4.43 -9.25
N ALA A 639 -8.13 -4.30 -10.02
CA ALA A 639 -7.40 -3.02 -10.14
C ALA A 639 -8.26 -1.93 -10.78
N GLY A 640 -9.06 -2.27 -11.80
CA GLY A 640 -10.06 -1.38 -12.37
C GLY A 640 -11.09 -0.91 -11.34
N ALA A 641 -11.56 -1.82 -10.47
CA ALA A 641 -12.46 -1.47 -9.36
C ALA A 641 -11.77 -0.59 -8.29
N VAL A 642 -10.47 -0.79 -8.01
CA VAL A 642 -9.69 0.11 -7.13
C VAL A 642 -9.78 1.55 -7.62
N TRP A 643 -9.56 1.78 -8.90
CA TRP A 643 -9.61 3.13 -9.46
C TRP A 643 -11.03 3.67 -9.61
N ARG A 644 -11.97 2.86 -10.11
CA ARG A 644 -13.34 3.32 -10.42
C ARG A 644 -14.24 3.42 -9.19
N GLU A 645 -14.14 2.45 -8.28
CA GLU A 645 -15.12 2.18 -7.21
C GLU A 645 -14.49 2.24 -5.81
N ASN A 646 -13.20 2.59 -5.72
CA ASN A 646 -12.42 2.55 -4.47
C ASN A 646 -12.31 1.13 -3.87
N GLY A 647 -12.32 0.10 -4.69
CA GLY A 647 -12.25 -1.30 -4.28
C GLY A 647 -10.98 -1.64 -3.50
N THR A 648 -11.01 -2.76 -2.80
CA THR A 648 -9.87 -3.33 -2.07
C THR A 648 -9.57 -4.71 -2.61
N MET A 649 -8.32 -4.98 -3.02
CA MET A 649 -7.93 -6.26 -3.62
C MET A 649 -7.72 -7.35 -2.58
N MET A 650 -6.94 -7.06 -1.51
CA MET A 650 -6.68 -7.94 -0.39
C MET A 650 -7.56 -7.50 0.79
N ARG A 651 -8.57 -8.30 1.13
CA ARG A 651 -9.70 -7.92 2.01
C ARG A 651 -9.70 -8.75 3.28
N PRO A 652 -9.60 -8.16 4.46
CA PRO A 652 -9.89 -8.87 5.70
C PRO A 652 -11.27 -9.52 5.67
N LEU A 653 -11.44 -10.69 6.28
CA LEU A 653 -12.72 -11.39 6.26
C LEU A 653 -13.87 -10.59 6.87
N VAL A 654 -13.59 -9.71 7.82
CA VAL A 654 -14.59 -8.81 8.42
C VAL A 654 -15.23 -7.84 7.41
N PHE A 655 -14.59 -7.58 6.27
CA PHE A 655 -15.15 -6.73 5.22
C PHE A 655 -16.36 -7.37 4.54
N ASP A 656 -16.27 -8.68 4.28
CA ASP A 656 -17.27 -9.44 3.53
C ASP A 656 -18.21 -10.24 4.44
N PHE A 657 -17.78 -10.52 5.69
CA PHE A 657 -18.52 -11.31 6.67
C PHE A 657 -18.61 -10.61 8.03
N PRO A 658 -19.17 -9.38 8.11
CA PRO A 658 -19.14 -8.55 9.33
C PRO A 658 -20.01 -9.13 10.47
N GLN A 659 -20.95 -10.02 10.17
CA GLN A 659 -21.81 -10.68 11.16
C GLN A 659 -21.23 -12.02 11.66
N ASP A 660 -20.14 -12.49 11.08
CA ASP A 660 -19.47 -13.72 11.45
C ASP A 660 -18.32 -13.40 12.42
N GLU A 661 -18.58 -13.55 13.72
CA GLU A 661 -17.60 -13.25 14.76
C GLU A 661 -16.30 -14.04 14.64
N LYS A 662 -16.39 -15.28 14.12
CA LYS A 662 -15.22 -16.13 13.93
C LYS A 662 -14.37 -15.61 12.77
N ALA A 663 -15.01 -15.29 11.64
CA ALA A 663 -14.34 -14.69 10.50
C ALA A 663 -13.62 -13.39 10.86
N ALA A 664 -14.26 -12.53 11.65
CA ALA A 664 -13.68 -11.27 12.09
C ALA A 664 -12.40 -11.41 12.95
N GLY A 665 -12.20 -12.57 13.59
CA GLY A 665 -11.01 -12.89 14.39
C GLY A 665 -9.85 -13.49 13.61
N ILE A 666 -10.03 -13.84 12.33
CA ILE A 666 -9.01 -14.53 11.53
C ILE A 666 -8.05 -13.50 10.89
N MET A 667 -6.75 -13.70 11.11
CA MET A 667 -5.69 -12.81 10.62
C MET A 667 -4.79 -13.47 9.55
N ASP A 668 -4.96 -14.75 9.30
CA ASP A 668 -4.09 -15.56 8.44
C ASP A 668 -4.84 -16.16 7.23
N ALA A 669 -6.05 -15.66 6.98
CA ALA A 669 -6.84 -15.91 5.79
C ALA A 669 -7.60 -14.64 5.38
N TYR A 670 -7.86 -14.47 4.09
CA TYR A 670 -8.46 -13.25 3.56
C TYR A 670 -9.18 -13.49 2.23
N MET A 671 -10.06 -12.57 1.85
CA MET A 671 -10.62 -12.56 0.51
C MET A 671 -9.68 -11.82 -0.45
N PHE A 672 -9.38 -12.43 -1.58
CA PHE A 672 -8.73 -11.78 -2.71
C PHE A 672 -9.79 -11.39 -3.73
N GLY A 673 -10.17 -10.12 -3.70
CA GLY A 673 -11.40 -9.63 -4.33
C GLY A 673 -12.64 -10.28 -3.69
N PRO A 674 -13.81 -10.23 -4.35
CA PRO A 674 -15.07 -10.73 -3.80
C PRO A 674 -15.23 -12.26 -3.86
N ASN A 675 -14.36 -12.99 -4.59
CA ASN A 675 -14.63 -14.35 -5.00
C ASN A 675 -13.73 -15.41 -4.34
N LEU A 676 -12.49 -15.07 -4.00
CA LEU A 676 -11.48 -16.06 -3.59
C LEU A 676 -11.12 -15.91 -2.11
N LEU A 677 -11.30 -16.97 -1.32
CA LEU A 677 -10.77 -17.09 0.04
C LEU A 677 -9.40 -17.74 -0.03
N ILE A 678 -8.37 -17.01 0.42
CA ILE A 678 -6.98 -17.44 0.42
C ILE A 678 -6.58 -17.85 1.83
N CYS A 679 -6.00 -19.04 1.96
CA CYS A 679 -5.60 -19.61 3.24
C CYS A 679 -4.10 -20.02 3.19
N PRO A 680 -3.15 -19.06 3.35
CA PRO A 680 -1.74 -19.36 3.28
C PRO A 680 -1.30 -20.42 4.28
N ILE A 681 -0.36 -21.28 3.91
CA ILE A 681 0.29 -22.19 4.84
C ILE A 681 1.37 -21.44 5.59
N THR A 682 1.32 -21.46 6.91
CA THR A 682 2.16 -20.67 7.80
C THR A 682 3.03 -21.51 8.75
N GLU A 683 3.05 -22.81 8.52
CA GLU A 683 3.85 -23.77 9.28
C GLU A 683 4.50 -24.78 8.34
N SER A 684 5.62 -25.35 8.76
CA SER A 684 6.31 -26.36 7.97
C SER A 684 5.52 -27.66 7.85
N MET A 685 5.79 -28.38 6.77
CA MET A 685 5.17 -29.68 6.53
C MET A 685 5.55 -30.72 7.61
N GLU A 686 4.59 -31.57 7.96
CA GLU A 686 4.83 -32.81 8.68
C GLU A 686 4.96 -33.96 7.67
N GLY A 687 6.20 -34.35 7.40
CA GLY A 687 6.47 -35.37 6.36
C GLY A 687 6.36 -34.80 4.95
N LYS A 688 5.27 -35.09 4.23
CA LYS A 688 5.05 -34.63 2.84
C LYS A 688 3.88 -33.67 2.68
N GLU A 689 3.17 -33.37 3.76
CA GLU A 689 1.95 -32.57 3.74
C GLU A 689 1.97 -31.52 4.85
N SER A 690 1.41 -30.35 4.56
CA SER A 690 1.01 -29.38 5.57
C SER A 690 -0.43 -29.67 6.00
N VAL A 691 -0.69 -29.57 7.30
CA VAL A 691 -2.03 -29.70 7.87
C VAL A 691 -2.47 -28.34 8.37
N ARG A 692 -3.64 -27.89 7.94
CA ARG A 692 -4.19 -26.61 8.37
C ARG A 692 -5.69 -26.74 8.67
N THR A 693 -6.13 -26.14 9.76
CA THR A 693 -7.56 -25.88 10.00
C THR A 693 -7.95 -24.60 9.26
N VAL A 694 -8.91 -24.71 8.37
CA VAL A 694 -9.48 -23.60 7.62
C VAL A 694 -10.91 -23.36 8.09
N TYR A 695 -11.23 -22.10 8.40
CA TYR A 695 -12.60 -21.69 8.62
C TYR A 695 -13.20 -21.18 7.31
N LEU A 696 -14.31 -21.77 6.92
CA LEU A 696 -15.12 -21.32 5.78
C LEU A 696 -16.22 -20.41 6.32
N PRO A 697 -16.19 -19.08 6.04
CA PRO A 697 -17.17 -18.13 6.55
C PRO A 697 -18.62 -18.52 6.27
N ALA A 698 -19.51 -18.20 7.21
CA ALA A 698 -20.93 -18.52 7.16
C ALA A 698 -21.69 -17.67 6.11
N GLY A 699 -22.91 -18.12 5.76
CA GLY A 699 -23.83 -17.39 4.87
C GLY A 699 -23.65 -17.70 3.39
N THR A 700 -22.71 -18.55 3.02
CA THR A 700 -22.47 -19.02 1.65
C THR A 700 -21.83 -20.41 1.66
N ASP A 701 -21.91 -21.11 0.53
CA ASP A 701 -21.11 -22.31 0.31
C ASP A 701 -19.79 -21.95 -0.40
N TRP A 702 -18.85 -22.88 -0.33
CA TRP A 702 -17.51 -22.74 -0.85
C TRP A 702 -17.13 -23.90 -1.74
N TYR A 703 -16.34 -23.64 -2.76
CA TYR A 703 -15.75 -24.67 -3.61
C TYR A 703 -14.23 -24.64 -3.44
N ASP A 704 -13.63 -25.81 -3.23
CA ASP A 704 -12.18 -25.91 -3.37
C ASP A 704 -11.77 -25.53 -4.80
N PHE A 705 -10.82 -24.61 -4.92
CA PHE A 705 -10.42 -24.05 -6.21
C PHE A 705 -9.81 -25.11 -7.16
N TYR A 706 -9.13 -26.11 -6.59
CA TYR A 706 -8.40 -27.13 -7.36
C TYR A 706 -9.24 -28.38 -7.66
N THR A 707 -9.99 -28.86 -6.67
CA THR A 707 -10.78 -30.10 -6.78
C THR A 707 -12.22 -29.86 -7.22
N GLU A 708 -12.73 -28.62 -7.08
CA GLU A 708 -14.14 -28.25 -7.31
C GLU A 708 -15.14 -28.92 -6.34
N GLU A 709 -14.63 -29.49 -5.24
CA GLU A 709 -15.45 -30.02 -4.19
C GLU A 709 -16.18 -28.89 -3.44
N ARG A 710 -17.48 -29.10 -3.17
CA ARG A 710 -18.32 -28.11 -2.49
C ARG A 710 -18.38 -28.37 -0.99
N TYR A 711 -18.24 -27.32 -0.22
CA TYR A 711 -18.33 -27.30 1.23
C TYR A 711 -19.38 -26.30 1.68
N GLU A 712 -20.14 -26.66 2.73
CA GLU A 712 -21.03 -25.72 3.41
C GLU A 712 -20.22 -24.76 4.26
N GLY A 713 -20.57 -23.47 4.27
CA GLY A 713 -19.93 -22.48 5.12
C GLY A 713 -20.35 -22.55 6.60
N GLY A 714 -19.77 -21.67 7.43
CA GLY A 714 -19.98 -21.62 8.87
C GLY A 714 -19.27 -22.72 9.67
N ARG A 715 -18.25 -23.37 9.10
CA ARG A 715 -17.53 -24.47 9.74
C ARG A 715 -16.03 -24.44 9.54
N GLU A 716 -15.33 -25.15 10.40
CA GLU A 716 -13.94 -25.52 10.21
C GLU A 716 -13.79 -26.82 9.48
N ILE A 717 -12.78 -26.90 8.65
CA ILE A 717 -12.34 -28.13 7.97
C ILE A 717 -10.83 -28.30 8.18
N GLU A 718 -10.40 -29.55 8.38
CA GLU A 718 -8.99 -29.90 8.34
C GLU A 718 -8.59 -30.15 6.90
N VAL A 719 -7.56 -29.47 6.42
CA VAL A 719 -7.07 -29.59 5.04
C VAL A 719 -5.63 -30.09 5.07
N ARG A 720 -5.32 -31.04 4.20
CA ARG A 720 -3.98 -31.58 3.97
C ARG A 720 -3.54 -31.27 2.56
N VAL A 721 -2.43 -30.57 2.43
CA VAL A 721 -1.90 -30.15 1.13
C VAL A 721 -0.42 -30.48 1.01
N GLY A 722 -0.02 -30.95 -0.16
CA GLY A 722 1.39 -31.07 -0.54
C GLY A 722 2.05 -29.69 -0.72
N ILE A 723 3.29 -29.69 -1.20
CA ILE A 723 4.02 -28.45 -1.47
C ILE A 723 3.48 -27.71 -2.71
N ASP A 724 2.70 -28.34 -3.54
CA ASP A 724 2.25 -27.89 -4.85
C ASP A 724 1.26 -26.72 -4.80
N HIS A 725 0.51 -26.51 -3.71
CA HIS A 725 -0.46 -25.43 -3.56
C HIS A 725 -0.73 -25.06 -2.11
N ILE A 726 -1.45 -23.94 -1.91
CA ILE A 726 -2.10 -23.55 -0.65
C ILE A 726 -3.61 -23.71 -0.79
N PRO A 727 -4.37 -23.93 0.31
CA PRO A 727 -5.82 -23.97 0.23
C PRO A 727 -6.40 -22.65 -0.28
N VAL A 728 -7.23 -22.74 -1.32
CA VAL A 728 -7.98 -21.64 -1.91
C VAL A 728 -9.41 -22.08 -2.13
N TYR A 729 -10.37 -21.28 -1.72
CA TYR A 729 -11.78 -21.56 -1.90
C TYR A 729 -12.48 -20.47 -2.69
N VAL A 730 -13.44 -20.87 -3.50
CA VAL A 730 -14.26 -19.99 -4.32
C VAL A 730 -15.66 -19.93 -3.73
N LYS A 731 -16.15 -18.73 -3.49
CA LYS A 731 -17.50 -18.50 -2.97
C LYS A 731 -18.56 -18.94 -3.97
N ALA A 732 -19.64 -19.61 -3.54
CA ALA A 732 -20.78 -19.93 -4.38
C ALA A 732 -21.39 -18.67 -5.00
N GLY A 733 -21.85 -18.72 -6.25
CA GLY A 733 -22.29 -17.60 -7.05
C GLY A 733 -21.15 -16.84 -7.75
N SER A 734 -19.89 -17.17 -7.49
CA SER A 734 -18.77 -16.49 -8.10
C SER A 734 -18.70 -16.69 -9.61
N ILE A 735 -18.34 -15.61 -10.31
CA ILE A 735 -17.93 -15.60 -11.71
C ILE A 735 -16.44 -15.26 -11.71
N LEU A 736 -15.60 -16.21 -12.11
CA LEU A 736 -14.16 -16.06 -12.13
C LEU A 736 -13.67 -16.03 -13.59
N PRO A 737 -13.33 -14.86 -14.14
CA PRO A 737 -12.72 -14.77 -15.46
C PRO A 737 -11.27 -15.24 -15.42
N VAL A 738 -10.94 -16.21 -16.27
CA VAL A 738 -9.59 -16.77 -16.39
C VAL A 738 -9.20 -16.91 -17.85
N MET A 739 -7.90 -17.03 -18.13
CA MET A 739 -7.41 -17.28 -19.49
C MET A 739 -6.20 -18.21 -19.48
N GLU A 740 -5.80 -18.70 -20.65
CA GLU A 740 -4.56 -19.46 -20.78
C GLU A 740 -3.37 -18.59 -20.42
N PRO A 741 -2.45 -19.04 -19.55
CA PRO A 741 -1.29 -18.28 -19.15
C PRO A 741 -0.32 -18.03 -20.31
N GLY A 742 0.35 -16.89 -20.32
CA GLY A 742 1.42 -16.54 -21.22
C GLY A 742 2.75 -16.40 -20.50
N GLU A 743 3.80 -16.10 -21.25
CA GLU A 743 5.13 -15.79 -20.69
C GLU A 743 5.25 -14.31 -20.27
N SER A 744 4.28 -13.47 -20.68
CA SER A 744 4.11 -12.07 -20.23
C SER A 744 2.65 -11.67 -20.35
N THR A 745 2.28 -10.56 -19.70
CA THR A 745 0.94 -9.98 -19.84
C THR A 745 0.66 -9.50 -21.28
N ALA A 746 1.70 -9.06 -21.99
CA ALA A 746 1.59 -8.64 -23.39
C ALA A 746 1.19 -9.80 -24.32
N GLU A 747 1.73 -11.00 -24.11
CA GLU A 747 1.38 -12.18 -24.90
C GLU A 747 -0.03 -12.71 -24.67
N MET A 748 -0.65 -12.28 -23.59
CA MET A 748 -2.01 -12.70 -23.25
C MET A 748 -3.07 -11.84 -23.94
N GLU A 749 -2.67 -10.77 -24.60
CA GLU A 749 -3.57 -9.90 -25.31
C GLU A 749 -4.29 -10.64 -26.46
N GLY A 750 -5.60 -10.45 -26.57
CA GLY A 750 -6.42 -11.14 -27.56
C GLY A 750 -6.77 -12.60 -27.27
N ARG A 751 -6.25 -13.20 -26.19
CA ARG A 751 -6.63 -14.56 -25.78
C ARG A 751 -8.09 -14.61 -25.30
N LYS A 752 -8.74 -15.76 -25.50
CA LYS A 752 -10.12 -15.99 -25.04
C LYS A 752 -10.20 -16.05 -23.51
N ILE A 753 -11.23 -15.39 -22.96
CA ILE A 753 -11.55 -15.44 -21.53
C ILE A 753 -12.56 -16.54 -21.27
N TRP A 754 -12.28 -17.39 -20.28
CA TRP A 754 -13.21 -18.36 -19.71
C TRP A 754 -13.89 -17.73 -18.50
N LEU A 755 -15.22 -17.87 -18.44
CA LEU A 755 -15.99 -17.56 -17.24
C LEU A 755 -16.24 -18.86 -16.48
N GLN A 756 -15.52 -19.07 -15.40
CA GLN A 756 -15.78 -20.15 -14.46
C GLN A 756 -16.85 -19.70 -13.48
N ILE A 757 -18.00 -20.37 -13.48
CA ILE A 757 -19.17 -20.00 -12.68
C ILE A 757 -19.42 -21.08 -11.66
N TYR A 758 -19.40 -20.71 -10.40
CA TYR A 758 -19.56 -21.60 -9.26
C TYR A 758 -21.01 -21.52 -8.76
N ALA A 759 -21.78 -22.57 -9.02
CA ALA A 759 -23.21 -22.60 -8.74
C ALA A 759 -23.54 -22.53 -7.23
N GLY A 760 -24.81 -22.32 -6.88
CA GLY A 760 -25.29 -22.32 -5.51
C GLY A 760 -25.78 -20.97 -4.99
N ALA A 761 -25.56 -19.90 -5.74
CA ALA A 761 -26.13 -18.58 -5.53
C ALA A 761 -26.13 -17.77 -6.82
N ASP A 762 -26.95 -16.74 -6.92
CA ASP A 762 -26.84 -15.73 -7.96
C ASP A 762 -25.54 -14.95 -7.79
N GLY A 763 -24.99 -14.47 -8.91
CA GLY A 763 -23.72 -13.75 -8.88
C GLY A 763 -23.57 -12.72 -9.97
N SER A 764 -22.59 -11.83 -9.75
CA SER A 764 -22.20 -10.83 -10.75
C SER A 764 -20.71 -10.56 -10.68
N PHE A 765 -20.12 -10.10 -11.80
CA PHE A 765 -18.75 -9.65 -11.89
C PHE A 765 -18.59 -8.59 -12.95
N ALA A 766 -17.85 -7.52 -12.63
CA ALA A 766 -17.52 -6.44 -13.56
C ALA A 766 -16.12 -6.70 -14.15
N LEU A 767 -16.06 -7.15 -15.40
CA LEU A 767 -14.80 -7.35 -16.11
C LEU A 767 -14.36 -6.00 -16.70
N TYR A 768 -13.17 -5.55 -16.31
CA TYR A 768 -12.57 -4.28 -16.75
C TYR A 768 -11.50 -4.51 -17.81
N GLU A 769 -11.51 -3.70 -18.84
CA GLU A 769 -10.55 -3.75 -19.94
C GLU A 769 -10.23 -2.37 -20.48
N ASP A 770 -8.94 -2.09 -20.72
CA ASP A 770 -8.39 -0.88 -21.32
C ASP A 770 -7.15 -1.20 -22.16
N ALA A 771 -6.36 -0.18 -22.50
CA ALA A 771 -5.11 -0.36 -23.27
C ALA A 771 -4.00 -1.10 -22.50
N GLY A 772 -4.18 -1.35 -21.21
CA GLY A 772 -3.16 -1.98 -20.35
C GLY A 772 -2.08 -1.04 -19.83
N ASP A 773 -1.85 0.09 -20.48
CA ASP A 773 -0.94 1.15 -20.09
C ASP A 773 -1.44 2.50 -20.63
N GLY A 774 -0.75 3.60 -20.29
CA GLY A 774 -1.17 4.96 -20.62
C GLY A 774 -2.35 5.47 -19.79
N TYR A 775 -2.69 6.73 -19.98
CA TYR A 775 -3.71 7.43 -19.19
C TYR A 775 -5.04 7.63 -19.90
N GLY A 776 -5.31 6.84 -20.94
CA GLY A 776 -6.58 6.84 -21.66
C GLY A 776 -7.77 6.51 -20.75
N TYR A 777 -7.55 5.67 -19.74
CA TYR A 777 -8.56 5.33 -18.74
C TYR A 777 -9.10 6.55 -17.98
N GLU A 778 -8.28 7.59 -17.71
CA GLU A 778 -8.73 8.86 -17.10
C GLU A 778 -9.68 9.65 -18.02
N LYS A 779 -9.66 9.37 -19.32
CA LYS A 779 -10.47 9.98 -20.37
C LYS A 779 -11.67 9.13 -20.79
N GLY A 780 -11.91 8.00 -20.09
CA GLY A 780 -13.00 7.08 -20.41
C GLY A 780 -12.67 6.02 -21.48
N GLU A 781 -11.40 5.90 -21.88
CA GLU A 781 -10.92 4.89 -22.83
C GLU A 781 -10.77 3.52 -22.14
N TYR A 782 -11.87 2.94 -21.73
CA TYR A 782 -11.98 1.61 -21.13
C TYR A 782 -13.39 1.04 -21.34
N CYS A 783 -13.50 -0.28 -21.22
CA CYS A 783 -14.77 -1.00 -21.25
C CYS A 783 -15.00 -1.77 -19.95
N VAL A 784 -16.22 -1.75 -19.46
CA VAL A 784 -16.66 -2.62 -18.35
C VAL A 784 -17.76 -3.54 -18.87
N THR A 785 -17.52 -4.84 -18.76
CA THR A 785 -18.54 -5.84 -19.05
C THR A 785 -19.12 -6.39 -17.75
N GLN A 786 -20.37 -6.03 -17.49
CA GLN A 786 -21.11 -6.50 -16.33
C GLN A 786 -21.70 -7.89 -16.63
N ILE A 787 -21.16 -8.92 -16.02
CA ILE A 787 -21.58 -10.30 -16.17
C ILE A 787 -22.49 -10.67 -15.00
N ARG A 788 -23.62 -11.35 -15.27
CA ARG A 788 -24.60 -11.79 -14.27
C ARG A 788 -24.92 -13.26 -14.46
N TYR A 789 -25.02 -13.96 -13.36
CA TYR A 789 -25.41 -15.36 -13.30
C TYR A 789 -26.65 -15.55 -12.42
N GLN A 790 -27.64 -16.28 -12.94
CA GLN A 790 -28.84 -16.69 -12.21
C GLN A 790 -28.76 -18.17 -11.91
N ASP A 791 -28.65 -18.53 -10.64
CA ASP A 791 -28.38 -19.91 -10.24
C ASP A 791 -29.56 -20.84 -10.58
N GLU A 792 -30.79 -20.43 -10.31
CA GLU A 792 -31.99 -21.28 -10.56
C GLU A 792 -32.07 -21.70 -12.02
N SER A 793 -31.93 -20.81 -12.96
CA SER A 793 -32.00 -21.06 -14.40
C SER A 793 -30.68 -21.52 -15.02
N GLY A 794 -29.54 -21.29 -14.35
CA GLY A 794 -28.19 -21.48 -14.90
C GLY A 794 -27.85 -20.47 -16.01
N LYS A 795 -28.64 -19.41 -16.17
CA LYS A 795 -28.47 -18.40 -17.21
C LYS A 795 -27.31 -17.45 -16.88
N VAL A 796 -26.49 -17.18 -17.89
CA VAL A 796 -25.43 -16.18 -17.85
C VAL A 796 -25.73 -15.13 -18.88
N GLU A 797 -25.73 -13.87 -18.46
CA GLU A 797 -25.94 -12.70 -19.29
C GLU A 797 -24.86 -11.67 -19.04
N TRP A 798 -24.58 -10.84 -20.04
CA TRP A 798 -23.68 -9.70 -19.88
C TRP A 798 -24.08 -8.55 -20.78
N ASP A 799 -23.77 -7.36 -20.31
CA ASP A 799 -23.84 -6.10 -21.05
C ASP A 799 -22.53 -5.32 -20.82
N SER A 800 -22.15 -4.49 -21.77
CA SER A 800 -20.90 -3.74 -21.73
C SER A 800 -21.18 -2.25 -21.84
N GLU A 801 -20.42 -1.45 -21.11
CA GLU A 801 -20.44 0.02 -21.14
C GLU A 801 -19.04 0.59 -21.31
N GLY A 802 -18.95 1.82 -21.85
CA GLY A 802 -17.68 2.50 -22.10
C GLY A 802 -17.22 2.35 -23.55
N ASP A 803 -15.91 2.39 -23.79
CA ASP A 803 -15.33 2.28 -25.12
C ASP A 803 -15.33 0.83 -25.61
N MET A 804 -16.22 0.56 -26.58
CA MET A 804 -16.40 -0.77 -27.15
C MET A 804 -15.20 -1.28 -27.93
N GLY A 805 -14.20 -0.45 -28.25
CA GLY A 805 -12.94 -0.85 -28.83
C GLY A 805 -12.12 -1.77 -27.93
N PHE A 806 -12.30 -1.65 -26.60
CA PHE A 806 -11.66 -2.52 -25.62
C PHE A 806 -12.48 -3.76 -25.25
N ARG A 807 -13.73 -3.85 -25.70
CA ARG A 807 -14.56 -5.02 -25.40
C ARG A 807 -13.94 -6.29 -25.96
N LYS A 808 -13.64 -7.24 -25.10
CA LYS A 808 -13.30 -8.60 -25.52
C LYS A 808 -14.60 -9.36 -25.84
N GLY A 809 -14.55 -10.04 -26.97
CA GLY A 809 -15.73 -10.66 -27.60
C GLY A 809 -16.35 -11.82 -26.85
N ASP A 810 -16.50 -12.96 -27.50
CA ASP A 810 -17.22 -14.12 -26.96
C ASP A 810 -16.48 -14.78 -25.78
N PHE A 811 -17.17 -14.95 -24.67
CA PHE A 811 -16.69 -15.71 -23.52
C PHE A 811 -16.93 -17.23 -23.71
N LEU A 812 -16.01 -18.01 -23.19
CA LEU A 812 -16.22 -19.44 -23.00
C LEU A 812 -16.76 -19.66 -21.59
N ILE A 813 -17.87 -20.38 -21.44
CA ILE A 813 -18.55 -20.56 -20.15
C ILE A 813 -18.34 -21.97 -19.64
N ARG A 814 -17.94 -22.09 -18.36
CA ARG A 814 -17.89 -23.33 -17.62
C ARG A 814 -18.65 -23.19 -16.30
N GLN A 815 -19.71 -23.97 -16.13
CA GLN A 815 -20.44 -24.03 -14.86
C GLN A 815 -19.95 -25.20 -14.01
N ILE A 816 -19.65 -24.92 -12.74
CA ILE A 816 -19.16 -25.85 -11.73
C ILE A 816 -20.28 -26.07 -10.71
N GLY A 817 -20.55 -27.33 -10.31
CA GLY A 817 -21.57 -27.66 -9.34
C GLY A 817 -22.99 -27.94 -9.91
N LYS A 818 -23.24 -27.69 -11.19
CA LYS A 818 -24.44 -28.13 -11.93
C LYS A 818 -24.05 -29.21 -12.94
N GLY A 819 -24.61 -30.40 -12.87
CA GLY A 819 -24.30 -31.60 -13.61
C GLY A 819 -23.74 -31.43 -15.05
N ARG A 820 -23.09 -32.47 -15.57
CA ARG A 820 -22.27 -32.56 -16.78
C ARG A 820 -22.45 -31.44 -17.80
N THR A 821 -21.55 -30.48 -17.81
CA THR A 821 -21.37 -29.57 -18.92
C THR A 821 -20.54 -30.25 -20.02
N LYS A 822 -21.10 -30.28 -21.24
CA LYS A 822 -20.37 -30.65 -22.46
C LYS A 822 -19.46 -29.47 -22.88
N ALA A 823 -18.47 -29.13 -22.12
CA ALA A 823 -17.39 -28.25 -22.56
C ALA A 823 -16.07 -29.00 -22.40
N ALA A 824 -15.19 -28.90 -23.36
CA ALA A 824 -13.87 -29.51 -23.33
C ALA A 824 -13.19 -29.10 -22.03
N ALA A 825 -12.76 -30.09 -21.26
CA ALA A 825 -12.35 -29.91 -19.87
C ALA A 825 -11.12 -29.00 -19.76
N PHE A 826 -11.34 -27.76 -19.37
CA PHE A 826 -10.34 -26.97 -18.70
C PHE A 826 -10.41 -27.32 -17.20
N ARG A 827 -9.56 -28.19 -16.71
CA ARG A 827 -9.46 -28.51 -15.29
C ARG A 827 -8.32 -27.72 -14.66
N PRO A 828 -8.52 -27.06 -13.50
CA PRO A 828 -7.41 -26.43 -12.78
C PRO A 828 -6.30 -27.44 -12.42
N GLY A 829 -6.63 -28.71 -12.27
CA GLY A 829 -5.71 -29.78 -11.90
C GLY A 829 -4.70 -30.25 -12.97
N ASN A 830 -4.73 -29.71 -14.19
CA ASN A 830 -3.62 -29.89 -15.14
C ASN A 830 -2.55 -28.82 -14.93
N MET A 831 -2.15 -28.63 -13.68
CA MET A 831 -1.02 -27.79 -13.28
C MET A 831 0.26 -28.62 -13.11
N CYS A 832 0.43 -29.72 -13.85
CA CYS A 832 1.70 -30.43 -13.97
C CYS A 832 2.21 -30.28 -15.39
#